data_8db5efcb227ddb0623c7137c28577f60
#
_entry.id   8db5efcb227ddb0623c7137c28577f60
#
_cell.length_a   1.000
_cell.length_b   1.000
_cell.length_c   1.000
_cell.angle_alpha   90.00
_cell.angle_beta   90.00
_cell.angle_gamma   90.00
#
_symmetry.space_group_name_H-M   'P 1'
#
loop_
_entity.id
_entity.type
_entity.pdbx_description
1 polymer ?
#
loop_
_entity_poly.entity_id
_entity_poly.type
_entity_poly.pdbx_seq_one_letter_code
_entity_poly.pdbx_strand_id
1 'polypeptide(L)'
;MAAVVLGGCVVAPWPQAQGRSSSQGSPGQQSSESQAQRPAPQAPVAPEAAPQGSGKGNGTVLFSRSDDDSAPDSPKPPAPETAGVQATPEERDSLTFLAYDLAVHLVPRQESMAVRARITARNDGDQPLRRIALQLSSTLKWERIKLGDADAKFAQHPVDSDADHTGEVNEAVVALARPLAPKEELKLEVFYSGVVALSGERLERIGAPNLAAERSDWDRVSIDSGGDFVGLRGFGNVVWYPVSAAPALLGDGAKLFAEIGRQKRRQQTAQVKMTVTAEYTADSAAPNLAVLDGQVVPVVQTAAPENSYPGVVTATLPPTALGFATPSLFLLSRQRVDSGELQVYVAPGDAAGAQPYEAAARAVSPLLRQWVGSKPMSPLTVVELPDGGDLAAEEGSVYLTGFKASPEAKELESAMVHSLAHAYFRSPRVWLDEGVAQFLGTLWIEQADGRQAALEALGGSRGALALAEPGTPGEGNGEDLMRASDVVYYREKATYVLWMLRDLAGDAQLAAALTAYRPEEDTTPEYFERLVEKSSGKDLKWFFDDWVYRDRGLPDFSISGVFPSHAATADQWLVALDISNDGFAEAEVPVTVRSKHATVTERLRIPAQGKVSHRILIGGEPSEVQVNDGTVPEVRESEHVTTLTAPEK
;
A
#
# COMPACT_ATOMS: atom_id res chain seq x y z
N MET A 1 16.23 5.06 -14.85
CA MET A 1 15.34 6.01 -14.16
C MET A 1 14.46 5.18 -13.25
N ALA A 2 14.63 5.29 -11.96
CA ALA A 2 13.81 4.57 -11.00
C ALA A 2 12.42 5.21 -10.98
N ALA A 3 11.37 4.44 -11.27
CA ALA A 3 10.02 4.87 -11.03
C ALA A 3 9.80 4.87 -9.52
N VAL A 4 9.64 6.05 -8.94
CA VAL A 4 9.28 6.20 -7.53
C VAL A 4 7.80 5.89 -7.41
N VAL A 5 7.49 4.69 -6.92
CA VAL A 5 6.12 4.27 -6.61
C VAL A 5 5.73 4.87 -5.26
N LEU A 6 4.93 5.92 -5.28
CA LEU A 6 4.37 6.55 -4.08
C LEU A 6 3.18 5.74 -3.57
N GLY A 7 3.30 5.34 -2.33
CA GLY A 7 2.45 4.49 -1.51
C GLY A 7 0.92 4.60 -1.65
N GLY A 8 0.41 3.89 -2.51
CA GLY A 8 -0.85 3.18 -2.62
C GLY A 8 -0.48 1.92 -3.36
N CYS A 9 -1.14 0.82 -3.13
CA CYS A 9 -0.84 -0.42 -3.84
C CYS A 9 -0.97 -0.22 -5.35
N VAL A 10 0.06 0.37 -5.97
CA VAL A 10 0.18 0.45 -7.40
C VAL A 10 0.80 -0.87 -7.83
N VAL A 11 0.04 -1.67 -8.54
CA VAL A 11 0.61 -2.77 -9.32
C VAL A 11 1.40 -2.13 -10.45
N ALA A 12 2.70 -1.94 -10.24
CA ALA A 12 3.57 -1.43 -11.29
C ALA A 12 3.80 -2.53 -12.32
N PRO A 13 3.62 -2.26 -13.63
CA PRO A 13 4.05 -3.21 -14.64
C PRO A 13 5.58 -3.34 -14.61
N TRP A 14 6.05 -4.58 -14.66
CA TRP A 14 7.48 -4.91 -14.72
C TRP A 14 8.11 -4.39 -16.00
N PRO A 15 9.32 -3.83 -15.98
CA PRO A 15 9.98 -3.36 -17.20
C PRO A 15 10.37 -4.55 -18.08
N GLN A 16 9.84 -4.61 -19.29
CA GLN A 16 10.28 -5.55 -20.32
C GLN A 16 11.70 -5.21 -20.78
N ALA A 17 12.57 -6.22 -20.82
CA ALA A 17 13.90 -6.12 -21.42
C ALA A 17 13.79 -5.93 -22.93
N GLN A 18 13.98 -4.71 -23.42
CA GLN A 18 14.11 -4.46 -24.86
C GLN A 18 15.55 -4.72 -25.32
N GLY A 19 15.67 -5.68 -26.24
CA GLY A 19 16.89 -6.01 -26.93
C GLY A 19 17.44 -4.84 -27.74
N ARG A 20 18.74 -4.57 -27.60
CA ARG A 20 19.50 -3.57 -28.36
C ARG A 20 19.69 -4.00 -29.80
N SER A 21 19.31 -3.16 -30.75
CA SER A 21 19.92 -3.13 -32.06
C SER A 21 20.57 -1.77 -32.31
N SER A 22 21.83 -1.80 -32.61
CA SER A 22 22.69 -0.66 -32.92
C SER A 22 22.53 -0.19 -34.38
N SER A 23 22.42 1.12 -34.63
CA SER A 23 22.98 1.72 -35.86
C SER A 23 23.28 3.19 -35.67
N GLN A 24 24.47 3.57 -36.15
CA GLN A 24 25.12 4.87 -36.12
C GLN A 24 24.53 5.86 -37.14
N GLY A 25 24.72 7.14 -36.89
CA GLY A 25 24.64 8.18 -37.91
C GLY A 25 24.45 9.60 -37.37
N SER A 26 25.53 10.40 -37.35
CA SER A 26 25.57 11.85 -37.13
C SER A 26 25.59 12.58 -38.49
N PRO A 27 25.77 13.94 -38.58
CA PRO A 27 25.13 15.08 -37.89
C PRO A 27 24.64 16.16 -38.89
N GLY A 28 24.03 17.21 -38.41
CA GLY A 28 24.11 18.46 -39.14
C GLY A 28 22.91 19.44 -39.08
N GLN A 29 23.23 20.59 -38.59
CA GLN A 29 22.87 21.97 -38.96
C GLN A 29 21.71 22.71 -38.29
N GLN A 30 22.15 23.86 -37.80
CA GLN A 30 21.51 25.05 -37.25
C GLN A 30 20.49 25.69 -38.19
N SER A 31 19.48 26.34 -37.63
CA SER A 31 19.15 27.73 -38.05
C SER A 31 18.22 28.41 -37.01
N SER A 32 18.49 29.65 -36.85
CA SER A 32 18.05 30.70 -35.94
C SER A 32 16.69 31.32 -36.25
N GLU A 33 16.24 32.18 -35.27
CA GLU A 33 15.25 33.28 -35.36
C GLU A 33 13.80 32.91 -35.16
N SER A 34 12.98 33.61 -34.40
CA SER A 34 12.92 35.04 -34.04
C SER A 34 11.93 35.24 -32.86
N GLN A 35 12.20 36.24 -32.05
CA GLN A 35 11.37 36.75 -30.94
C GLN A 35 10.07 37.41 -31.45
N ALA A 36 8.95 37.13 -30.80
CA ALA A 36 7.77 38.00 -30.84
C ALA A 36 7.23 38.20 -29.41
N GLN A 37 7.29 39.43 -28.97
CA GLN A 37 6.74 39.93 -27.72
C GLN A 37 5.22 39.84 -27.70
N ARG A 38 4.61 39.37 -26.57
CA ARG A 38 3.20 39.53 -26.23
C ARG A 38 3.02 40.52 -25.10
N PRO A 39 1.97 41.35 -25.13
CA PRO A 39 1.70 42.37 -24.11
C PRO A 39 1.02 41.79 -22.87
N ALA A 40 1.22 42.45 -21.74
CA ALA A 40 0.68 42.11 -20.41
C ALA A 40 -0.86 42.19 -20.33
N PRO A 41 -1.52 41.34 -19.52
CA PRO A 41 -2.95 41.43 -19.28
C PRO A 41 -3.30 42.46 -18.19
N GLN A 42 -4.37 43.20 -18.43
CA GLN A 42 -4.99 44.16 -17.51
C GLN A 42 -5.85 43.42 -16.45
N ALA A 43 -5.86 43.95 -15.26
CA ALA A 43 -6.66 43.47 -14.13
C ALA A 43 -8.18 43.61 -14.34
N PRO A 44 -9.00 42.66 -13.85
CA PRO A 44 -10.45 42.76 -13.95
C PRO A 44 -11.06 43.59 -12.81
N VAL A 45 -12.10 44.31 -13.21
CA VAL A 45 -12.96 45.16 -12.35
C VAL A 45 -13.98 44.27 -11.64
N ALA A 46 -14.23 44.57 -10.36
CA ALA A 46 -15.19 43.88 -9.51
C ALA A 46 -16.66 44.10 -9.94
N PRO A 47 -17.53 43.11 -9.84
CA PRO A 47 -18.97 43.30 -10.02
C PRO A 47 -19.70 43.59 -8.68
N GLU A 48 -20.73 44.38 -8.83
CA GLU A 48 -21.67 44.97 -7.89
C GLU A 48 -22.60 43.94 -7.23
N ALA A 49 -22.98 44.17 -5.99
CA ALA A 49 -23.81 43.32 -5.14
C ALA A 49 -25.30 43.33 -5.51
N ALA A 50 -25.98 42.18 -5.41
CA ALA A 50 -27.43 42.03 -5.52
C ALA A 50 -28.05 41.47 -4.22
N PRO A 51 -29.36 41.66 -3.95
CA PRO A 51 -29.89 41.82 -2.59
C PRO A 51 -30.34 40.52 -1.90
N GLN A 52 -30.36 40.61 -0.58
CA GLN A 52 -30.72 39.58 0.41
C GLN A 52 -32.23 39.24 0.37
N GLY A 53 -32.56 37.96 0.36
CA GLY A 53 -33.88 37.41 0.63
C GLY A 53 -33.86 36.44 1.81
N SER A 54 -34.67 36.76 2.84
CA SER A 54 -34.82 35.98 4.06
C SER A 54 -35.82 34.82 3.89
N GLY A 55 -35.38 33.58 4.12
CA GLY A 55 -36.27 32.41 4.21
C GLY A 55 -35.84 31.50 5.35
N LYS A 56 -36.71 31.33 6.36
CA LYS A 56 -36.52 30.40 7.48
C LYS A 56 -36.85 28.97 7.04
N GLY A 57 -35.87 28.08 7.02
CA GLY A 57 -36.07 26.66 6.89
C GLY A 57 -35.41 25.93 8.07
N ASN A 58 -36.15 25.02 8.73
CA ASN A 58 -35.68 24.16 9.82
C ASN A 58 -34.79 23.06 9.24
N GLY A 59 -33.51 23.36 9.08
CA GLY A 59 -32.47 22.36 8.83
C GLY A 59 -31.43 22.46 9.93
N THR A 60 -30.92 21.35 10.41
CA THR A 60 -29.82 21.32 11.38
C THR A 60 -28.57 21.85 10.69
N VAL A 61 -28.24 23.08 10.91
CA VAL A 61 -27.02 23.72 10.40
C VAL A 61 -25.84 23.18 11.19
N LEU A 62 -25.02 22.34 10.57
CA LEU A 62 -23.78 21.82 11.18
C LEU A 62 -22.64 22.85 11.17
N PHE A 63 -22.71 23.84 10.26
CA PHE A 63 -21.75 24.95 10.18
C PHE A 63 -22.49 26.22 9.75
N SER A 64 -22.39 27.31 10.49
CA SER A 64 -22.79 28.65 10.06
C SER A 64 -21.58 29.56 10.15
N ARG A 65 -21.24 30.20 9.02
CA ARG A 65 -20.32 31.33 8.98
C ARG A 65 -21.17 32.58 9.17
N SER A 66 -21.00 33.29 10.27
CA SER A 66 -21.60 34.62 10.46
C SER A 66 -20.55 35.66 10.09
N ASP A 67 -20.72 36.30 8.94
CA ASP A 67 -20.05 37.56 8.62
C ASP A 67 -20.79 38.67 9.37
N ASP A 68 -20.42 38.89 10.60
CA ASP A 68 -20.89 40.06 11.38
C ASP A 68 -19.69 41.02 11.59
N ASP A 69 -19.49 41.85 10.56
CA ASP A 69 -18.55 42.98 10.62
C ASP A 69 -19.22 44.20 11.29
N SER A 70 -19.50 44.12 12.56
CA SER A 70 -19.70 45.33 13.36
C SER A 70 -19.86 44.98 14.84
N ALA A 71 -18.74 44.74 15.52
CA ALA A 71 -18.65 44.89 16.98
C ALA A 71 -17.40 45.71 17.35
N PRO A 72 -17.51 46.60 18.32
CA PRO A 72 -16.41 47.45 18.69
C PRO A 72 -15.25 46.65 19.29
N ASP A 73 -14.04 47.15 19.07
CA ASP A 73 -12.76 46.62 19.55
C ASP A 73 -12.82 45.96 20.93
N SER A 74 -13.02 44.66 20.94
CA SER A 74 -12.66 43.86 22.11
C SER A 74 -11.17 43.59 22.04
N PRO A 75 -10.43 43.70 23.11
CA PRO A 75 -8.98 43.46 23.10
C PRO A 75 -8.71 42.05 22.59
N LYS A 76 -7.93 41.97 21.50
CA LYS A 76 -7.46 40.71 20.90
C LYS A 76 -6.91 39.84 22.02
N PRO A 77 -7.38 38.60 22.20
CA PRO A 77 -6.82 37.70 23.20
C PRO A 77 -5.32 37.66 23.04
N PRO A 78 -4.53 37.62 24.10
CA PRO A 78 -3.08 37.49 24.00
C PRO A 78 -2.78 36.22 23.17
N ALA A 79 -1.83 36.37 22.23
CA ALA A 79 -1.36 35.24 21.45
C ALA A 79 -1.00 34.08 22.41
N PRO A 80 -1.38 32.82 22.11
CA PRO A 80 -1.09 31.74 23.03
C PRO A 80 0.41 31.64 23.25
N GLU A 81 0.84 31.49 24.50
CA GLU A 81 2.25 31.31 24.91
C GLU A 81 2.95 30.10 24.29
N THR A 82 2.24 29.35 23.46
CA THR A 82 2.71 28.13 22.76
C THR A 82 3.25 28.40 21.35
N ALA A 83 3.26 29.66 20.88
CA ALA A 83 3.82 30.00 19.58
C ALA A 83 5.33 29.69 19.56
N GLY A 84 5.75 28.75 18.68
CA GLY A 84 7.15 28.32 18.53
C GLY A 84 7.55 27.04 19.28
N VAL A 85 6.64 26.35 19.95
CA VAL A 85 6.93 25.07 20.60
C VAL A 85 6.63 23.94 19.63
N GLN A 86 7.67 23.25 19.15
CA GLN A 86 7.54 22.03 18.34
C GLN A 86 7.32 20.81 19.24
N ALA A 87 6.58 19.82 18.77
CA ALA A 87 6.50 18.52 19.41
C ALA A 87 7.82 17.76 19.27
N THR A 88 8.16 16.93 20.26
CA THR A 88 9.31 16.03 20.18
C THR A 88 8.94 14.75 19.39
N PRO A 89 9.92 14.01 18.86
CA PRO A 89 9.66 12.69 18.25
C PRO A 89 8.87 11.78 19.20
N GLU A 90 9.26 11.72 20.47
CA GLU A 90 8.60 10.88 21.47
C GLU A 90 7.13 11.28 21.70
N GLU A 91 6.82 12.58 21.68
CA GLU A 91 5.43 13.07 21.82
C GLU A 91 4.57 12.64 20.62
N ARG A 92 5.14 12.60 19.39
CA ARG A 92 4.44 12.14 18.19
C ARG A 92 4.26 10.62 18.19
N ASP A 93 5.29 9.88 18.54
CA ASP A 93 5.28 8.42 18.49
C ASP A 93 4.50 7.76 19.61
N SER A 94 4.28 8.48 20.72
CA SER A 94 3.58 7.92 21.89
C SER A 94 2.06 7.89 21.74
N LEU A 95 1.47 8.66 20.80
CA LEU A 95 0.01 8.76 20.69
C LEU A 95 -0.54 7.76 19.68
N THR A 96 -1.37 6.81 20.14
CA THR A 96 -2.07 5.84 19.31
C THR A 96 -3.55 6.15 19.25
N PHE A 97 -4.12 6.20 18.07
CA PHE A 97 -5.54 6.46 17.86
C PHE A 97 -6.32 5.13 17.90
N LEU A 98 -7.34 5.07 18.74
CA LEU A 98 -8.17 3.88 18.97
C LEU A 98 -9.53 3.95 18.29
N ALA A 99 -10.05 5.16 18.08
CA ALA A 99 -11.32 5.37 17.40
C ALA A 99 -11.40 6.74 16.73
N TYR A 100 -12.06 6.76 15.58
CA TYR A 100 -12.46 7.97 14.84
C TYR A 100 -13.97 7.96 14.57
N ASP A 101 -14.68 9.03 14.90
CA ASP A 101 -16.04 9.35 14.43
C ASP A 101 -15.93 10.65 13.61
N LEU A 102 -15.89 10.50 12.29
CA LEU A 102 -15.63 11.57 11.32
C LEU A 102 -16.94 12.03 10.71
N ALA A 103 -17.32 13.29 10.94
CA ALA A 103 -18.40 13.96 10.22
C ALA A 103 -17.75 14.92 9.21
N VAL A 104 -17.79 14.53 7.94
CA VAL A 104 -17.13 15.22 6.83
C VAL A 104 -18.16 15.95 6.00
N HIS A 105 -17.94 17.23 5.74
CA HIS A 105 -18.71 18.04 4.83
C HIS A 105 -17.85 18.50 3.67
N LEU A 106 -18.26 18.22 2.44
CA LEU A 106 -17.53 18.48 1.21
C LEU A 106 -18.29 19.49 0.35
N VAL A 107 -17.56 20.47 -0.16
CA VAL A 107 -18.06 21.42 -1.16
C VAL A 107 -17.16 21.33 -2.39
N PRO A 108 -17.37 20.32 -3.28
CA PRO A 108 -16.43 20.01 -4.36
C PRO A 108 -16.16 21.16 -5.33
N ARG A 109 -17.13 22.05 -5.57
CA ARG A 109 -16.94 23.26 -6.38
C ARG A 109 -15.94 24.25 -5.81
N GLN A 110 -15.68 24.19 -4.52
CA GLN A 110 -14.73 25.04 -3.81
C GLN A 110 -13.48 24.26 -3.43
N GLU A 111 -13.36 23.02 -3.88
CA GLU A 111 -12.29 22.08 -3.50
C GLU A 111 -12.11 21.97 -1.99
N SER A 112 -13.18 22.24 -1.24
CA SER A 112 -13.10 22.43 0.19
C SER A 112 -13.77 21.32 0.99
N MET A 113 -13.21 21.10 2.17
CA MET A 113 -13.76 20.20 3.16
C MET A 113 -13.79 20.86 4.54
N ALA A 114 -14.78 20.49 5.34
CA ALA A 114 -14.85 20.81 6.77
C ALA A 114 -15.16 19.53 7.55
N VAL A 115 -14.46 19.30 8.63
CA VAL A 115 -14.57 18.06 9.39
C VAL A 115 -14.73 18.34 10.88
N ARG A 116 -15.67 17.61 11.49
CA ARG A 116 -15.71 17.43 12.94
C ARG A 116 -15.31 16.00 13.24
N ALA A 117 -14.20 15.79 13.92
CA ALA A 117 -13.75 14.49 14.33
C ALA A 117 -13.82 14.31 15.85
N ARG A 118 -14.46 13.24 16.31
CA ARG A 118 -14.35 12.74 17.69
C ARG A 118 -13.40 11.58 17.71
N ILE A 119 -12.40 11.69 18.56
CA ILE A 119 -11.26 10.79 18.55
C ILE A 119 -11.06 10.23 19.95
N THR A 120 -10.76 8.95 20.04
CA THR A 120 -10.18 8.35 21.23
C THR A 120 -8.73 7.99 20.93
N ALA A 121 -7.81 8.53 21.70
CA ALA A 121 -6.39 8.25 21.59
C ALA A 121 -5.83 7.77 22.92
N ARG A 122 -4.72 7.04 22.90
CA ARG A 122 -4.05 6.48 24.07
C ARG A 122 -2.58 6.82 24.04
N ASN A 123 -2.00 7.10 25.20
CA ASN A 123 -0.56 7.21 25.36
C ASN A 123 0.05 5.82 25.44
N ASP A 124 0.69 5.37 24.37
CA ASP A 124 1.38 4.07 24.32
C ASP A 124 2.89 4.19 24.63
N GLY A 125 3.38 5.41 24.85
CA GLY A 125 4.74 5.66 25.33
C GLY A 125 4.94 5.29 26.81
N ASP A 126 6.20 5.25 27.23
CA ASP A 126 6.61 4.89 28.59
C ASP A 126 6.58 6.08 29.56
N GLN A 127 6.40 7.32 29.06
CA GLN A 127 6.41 8.54 29.85
C GLN A 127 5.05 9.25 29.79
N PRO A 128 4.68 9.97 30.87
CA PRO A 128 3.48 10.82 30.86
C PRO A 128 3.64 11.99 29.87
N LEU A 129 2.65 12.17 28.97
CA LEU A 129 2.62 13.25 28.00
C LEU A 129 2.03 14.54 28.62
N ARG A 130 2.76 15.63 28.53
CA ARG A 130 2.28 16.98 28.91
C ARG A 130 1.63 17.73 27.75
N ARG A 131 1.93 17.30 26.54
CA ARG A 131 1.43 17.81 25.26
C ARG A 131 1.17 16.64 24.33
N ILE A 132 0.30 16.86 23.36
CA ILE A 132 0.09 15.94 22.23
C ILE A 132 0.27 16.72 20.93
N ALA A 133 0.75 16.04 19.91
CA ALA A 133 0.83 16.53 18.54
C ALA A 133 -0.30 15.92 17.71
N LEU A 134 -0.97 16.76 16.92
CA LEU A 134 -1.97 16.35 15.94
C LEU A 134 -1.61 16.96 14.60
N GLN A 135 -1.63 16.19 13.53
CA GLN A 135 -1.20 16.62 12.20
C GLN A 135 -2.32 16.41 11.17
N LEU A 136 -2.40 17.35 10.23
CA LEU A 136 -3.25 17.33 9.03
C LEU A 136 -2.43 17.80 7.84
N SER A 137 -2.97 17.66 6.62
CA SER A 137 -2.41 18.32 5.43
C SER A 137 -2.15 19.82 5.70
N SER A 138 -1.08 20.37 5.14
CA SER A 138 -0.72 21.78 5.30
C SER A 138 -1.82 22.72 4.79
N THR A 139 -2.68 22.26 3.90
CA THR A 139 -3.81 23.03 3.35
C THR A 139 -5.04 23.07 4.26
N LEU A 140 -5.06 22.23 5.31
CA LEU A 140 -6.12 22.20 6.32
C LEU A 140 -5.70 22.96 7.57
N LYS A 141 -6.64 23.70 8.16
CA LYS A 141 -6.40 24.53 9.37
C LYS A 141 -7.20 24.01 10.55
N TRP A 142 -6.54 23.88 11.69
CA TRP A 142 -7.19 23.61 12.96
C TRP A 142 -7.98 24.82 13.39
N GLU A 143 -9.28 24.67 13.53
CA GLU A 143 -10.18 25.76 13.98
C GLU A 143 -10.41 25.68 15.48
N ARG A 144 -10.65 24.46 15.99
CA ARG A 144 -10.96 24.25 17.40
C ARG A 144 -10.57 22.85 17.84
N ILE A 145 -10.02 22.76 19.03
CA ILE A 145 -9.69 21.49 19.69
C ILE A 145 -10.29 21.51 21.08
N LYS A 146 -11.05 20.47 21.44
CA LYS A 146 -11.61 20.27 22.76
C LYS A 146 -11.06 19.00 23.40
N LEU A 147 -10.82 19.09 24.70
CA LEU A 147 -10.51 17.99 25.59
C LEU A 147 -11.70 17.78 26.53
N GLY A 148 -12.50 16.74 26.28
CA GLY A 148 -13.84 16.63 26.87
C GLY A 148 -14.71 17.81 26.41
N ASP A 149 -15.31 18.54 27.36
CA ASP A 149 -16.18 19.69 27.06
C ASP A 149 -15.43 21.05 26.99
N ALA A 150 -14.15 21.07 27.34
CA ALA A 150 -13.36 22.29 27.43
C ALA A 150 -12.52 22.54 26.18
N ASP A 151 -12.45 23.81 25.76
CA ASP A 151 -11.54 24.24 24.69
C ASP A 151 -10.09 24.13 25.15
N ALA A 152 -9.27 23.47 24.33
CA ALA A 152 -7.85 23.36 24.57
C ALA A 152 -7.07 24.51 23.92
N LYS A 153 -6.01 24.95 24.61
CA LYS A 153 -5.03 25.86 24.00
C LYS A 153 -4.07 25.03 23.12
N PHE A 154 -3.86 25.47 21.90
CA PHE A 154 -2.90 24.87 20.97
C PHE A 154 -2.17 25.93 20.14
N ALA A 155 -1.00 25.59 19.65
CA ALA A 155 -0.30 26.31 18.60
C ALA A 155 -0.27 25.42 17.36
N GLN A 156 -0.40 26.00 16.17
CA GLN A 156 -0.27 25.27 14.91
C GLN A 156 0.85 25.88 14.06
N HIS A 157 1.59 25.00 13.36
CA HIS A 157 2.71 25.39 12.50
C HIS A 157 2.95 24.32 11.42
N PRO A 158 3.52 24.68 10.27
CA PRO A 158 3.90 23.72 9.27
C PRO A 158 5.11 22.89 9.73
N VAL A 159 5.14 21.62 9.34
CA VAL A 159 6.26 20.68 9.52
C VAL A 159 6.50 19.96 8.21
N ASP A 160 7.75 19.95 7.73
CA ASP A 160 8.13 19.22 6.53
C ASP A 160 7.87 17.73 6.71
N SER A 161 7.00 17.13 5.87
CA SER A 161 6.73 15.71 5.86
C SER A 161 6.07 15.31 4.55
N ASP A 162 6.69 14.40 3.81
CA ASP A 162 6.17 13.84 2.56
C ASP A 162 5.08 12.77 2.80
N ALA A 163 4.68 12.56 4.07
CA ALA A 163 3.47 11.82 4.41
C ALA A 163 2.19 12.50 3.87
N ASP A 164 2.27 13.80 3.56
CA ASP A 164 1.26 14.55 2.82
C ASP A 164 1.74 14.91 1.41
N HIS A 165 0.83 14.99 0.44
CA HIS A 165 1.14 15.26 -0.96
C HIS A 165 1.74 16.66 -1.19
N THR A 166 1.49 17.61 -0.29
CA THR A 166 2.08 18.95 -0.31
C THR A 166 3.54 18.97 0.16
N GLY A 167 4.02 17.87 0.76
CA GLY A 167 5.32 17.80 1.41
C GLY A 167 5.37 18.45 2.78
N GLU A 168 4.25 18.94 3.30
CA GLU A 168 4.15 19.58 4.61
C GLU A 168 2.86 19.14 5.31
N VAL A 169 2.91 19.03 6.64
CA VAL A 169 1.74 18.85 7.49
C VAL A 169 1.56 20.06 8.41
N ASN A 170 0.32 20.40 8.71
CA ASN A 170 -0.03 21.41 9.71
C ASN A 170 -0.14 20.74 11.07
N GLU A 171 0.87 20.91 11.93
CA GLU A 171 0.93 20.32 13.26
C GLU A 171 0.33 21.26 14.32
N ALA A 172 -0.65 20.76 15.07
CA ALA A 172 -1.17 21.40 16.28
C ALA A 172 -0.54 20.75 17.52
N VAL A 173 0.18 21.55 18.31
CA VAL A 173 0.71 21.13 19.60
C VAL A 173 -0.28 21.58 20.69
N VAL A 174 -0.91 20.61 21.34
CA VAL A 174 -1.98 20.82 22.34
C VAL A 174 -1.43 20.62 23.74
N ALA A 175 -1.51 21.65 24.58
CA ALA A 175 -1.13 21.56 25.99
C ALA A 175 -2.22 20.83 26.79
N LEU A 176 -1.84 19.84 27.58
CA LEU A 176 -2.75 19.11 28.45
C LEU A 176 -2.80 19.76 29.84
N ALA A 177 -4.02 19.91 30.37
CA ALA A 177 -4.20 20.47 31.72
C ALA A 177 -3.58 19.61 32.83
N ARG A 178 -3.50 18.29 32.58
CA ARG A 178 -2.74 17.33 33.39
C ARG A 178 -1.98 16.36 32.47
N PRO A 179 -0.84 15.83 32.89
CA PRO A 179 -0.15 14.84 32.10
C PRO A 179 -1.02 13.61 31.83
N LEU A 180 -0.98 13.10 30.60
CA LEU A 180 -1.62 11.83 30.19
C LEU A 180 -0.67 10.69 30.51
N ALA A 181 -1.02 9.86 31.47
CA ALA A 181 -0.17 8.74 31.92
C ALA A 181 0.00 7.66 30.83
N PRO A 182 1.06 6.84 30.89
CA PRO A 182 1.17 5.65 30.05
C PRO A 182 -0.09 4.79 30.12
N LYS A 183 -0.57 4.33 28.95
CA LYS A 183 -1.81 3.54 28.74
C LYS A 183 -3.11 4.26 29.08
N GLU A 184 -3.07 5.52 29.46
CA GLU A 184 -4.26 6.33 29.66
C GLU A 184 -4.86 6.79 28.33
N GLU A 185 -6.19 6.78 28.25
CA GLU A 185 -6.96 7.22 27.10
C GLU A 185 -7.37 8.70 27.21
N LEU A 186 -7.41 9.36 26.07
CA LEU A 186 -7.83 10.74 25.90
C LEU A 186 -8.93 10.82 24.86
N LYS A 187 -10.00 11.56 25.16
CA LYS A 187 -11.07 11.87 24.20
C LYS A 187 -10.94 13.31 23.72
N LEU A 188 -10.95 13.46 22.41
CA LEU A 188 -10.80 14.73 21.71
C LEU A 188 -12.03 14.97 20.82
N GLU A 189 -12.44 16.23 20.69
CA GLU A 189 -13.31 16.69 19.62
C GLU A 189 -12.58 17.82 18.89
N VAL A 190 -12.33 17.65 17.59
CA VAL A 190 -11.57 18.61 16.80
C VAL A 190 -12.37 19.07 15.59
N PHE A 191 -12.15 20.32 15.21
CA PHE A 191 -12.76 20.96 14.05
C PHE A 191 -11.66 21.53 13.17
N TYR A 192 -11.73 21.26 11.88
CA TYR A 192 -10.79 21.77 10.90
C TYR A 192 -11.43 21.87 9.53
N SER A 193 -10.89 22.75 8.69
CA SER A 193 -11.35 22.94 7.32
C SER A 193 -10.22 23.44 6.42
N GLY A 194 -10.43 23.37 5.12
CA GLY A 194 -9.51 23.89 4.13
C GLY A 194 -9.83 23.43 2.73
N VAL A 195 -8.88 23.64 1.82
CA VAL A 195 -8.96 23.27 0.41
C VAL A 195 -8.05 22.06 0.17
N VAL A 196 -8.52 21.08 -0.60
CA VAL A 196 -7.72 19.93 -1.00
C VAL A 196 -7.69 19.87 -2.52
N ALA A 197 -6.63 20.43 -3.09
CA ALA A 197 -6.33 20.43 -4.53
C ALA A 197 -5.15 19.51 -4.82
N LEU A 198 -4.97 19.12 -6.08
CA LEU A 198 -3.80 18.36 -6.51
C LEU A 198 -2.49 19.09 -6.15
N SER A 199 -1.47 18.33 -5.76
CA SER A 199 -0.14 18.86 -5.46
C SER A 199 0.97 17.93 -5.96
N GLY A 200 1.95 18.50 -6.65
CA GLY A 200 3.19 17.84 -7.04
C GLY A 200 4.39 18.21 -6.16
N GLU A 201 4.23 19.07 -5.18
CA GLU A 201 5.34 19.76 -4.48
C GLU A 201 6.33 18.80 -3.83
N ARG A 202 5.89 17.72 -3.17
CA ARG A 202 6.80 16.73 -2.56
C ARG A 202 7.70 16.03 -3.57
N LEU A 203 7.24 15.82 -4.82
CA LEU A 203 8.02 15.19 -5.88
C LEU A 203 8.96 16.19 -6.56
N GLU A 204 8.53 17.43 -6.70
CA GLU A 204 9.37 18.50 -7.23
C GLU A 204 10.60 18.75 -6.35
N ARG A 205 10.46 18.63 -5.03
CA ARG A 205 11.58 18.72 -4.07
C ARG A 205 12.69 17.71 -4.33
N ILE A 206 12.37 16.53 -4.84
CA ILE A 206 13.35 15.50 -5.21
C ILE A 206 13.74 15.52 -6.68
N GLY A 207 13.33 16.57 -7.41
CA GLY A 207 13.73 16.82 -8.80
C GLY A 207 12.86 16.20 -9.87
N ALA A 208 11.64 15.75 -9.55
CA ALA A 208 10.69 15.33 -10.56
C ALA A 208 10.26 16.54 -11.42
N PRO A 209 10.12 16.37 -12.76
CA PRO A 209 9.56 17.42 -13.59
C PRO A 209 8.12 17.75 -13.18
N ASN A 210 7.74 19.03 -13.11
CA ASN A 210 6.44 19.53 -12.64
C ASN A 210 5.26 18.76 -13.24
N LEU A 211 5.17 18.60 -14.57
CA LEU A 211 4.08 17.85 -15.21
C LEU A 211 4.01 16.36 -14.80
N ALA A 212 5.14 15.74 -14.46
CA ALA A 212 5.15 14.36 -13.99
C ALA A 212 4.74 14.29 -12.51
N ALA A 213 5.18 15.27 -11.72
CA ALA A 213 4.81 15.40 -10.32
C ALA A 213 3.30 15.61 -10.15
N GLU A 214 2.71 16.58 -10.87
CA GLU A 214 1.26 16.84 -10.85
C GLU A 214 0.43 15.63 -11.30
N ARG A 215 0.88 14.90 -12.32
CA ARG A 215 0.17 13.71 -12.82
C ARG A 215 0.23 12.51 -11.88
N SER A 216 1.16 12.49 -10.94
CA SER A 216 1.29 11.41 -9.98
C SER A 216 0.33 11.54 -8.80
N ASP A 217 -0.19 12.74 -8.58
CA ASP A 217 -1.20 13.01 -7.55
C ASP A 217 -2.60 13.05 -8.16
N TRP A 218 -3.55 12.41 -7.50
CA TRP A 218 -4.94 12.38 -7.90
C TRP A 218 -5.91 12.50 -6.70
N ASP A 219 -5.35 12.68 -5.49
CA ASP A 219 -6.14 12.92 -4.29
C ASP A 219 -6.64 14.36 -4.27
N ARG A 220 -7.96 14.52 -4.32
CA ARG A 220 -8.60 15.83 -4.40
C ARG A 220 -10.04 15.82 -3.92
N VAL A 221 -10.54 17.00 -3.58
CA VAL A 221 -11.97 17.31 -3.44
C VAL A 221 -12.31 18.25 -4.58
N SER A 222 -12.83 17.73 -5.70
CA SER A 222 -13.06 18.57 -6.89
C SER A 222 -14.27 18.12 -7.70
N ILE A 223 -14.92 19.08 -8.35
CA ILE A 223 -15.85 18.87 -9.47
C ILE A 223 -15.14 19.41 -10.70
N ASP A 224 -14.59 18.53 -11.50
CA ASP A 224 -13.97 18.88 -12.77
C ASP A 224 -14.94 18.69 -13.94
N SER A 225 -14.70 19.38 -15.06
CA SER A 225 -15.49 19.28 -16.28
C SER A 225 -15.52 17.87 -16.91
N GLY A 226 -14.75 16.93 -16.37
CA GLY A 226 -14.69 15.51 -16.76
C GLY A 226 -15.49 14.55 -15.87
N GLY A 227 -16.09 15.02 -14.77
CA GLY A 227 -16.86 14.20 -13.84
C GLY A 227 -16.56 14.49 -12.38
N ASP A 228 -17.60 14.45 -11.56
CA ASP A 228 -17.51 14.71 -10.12
C ASP A 228 -16.69 13.62 -9.45
N PHE A 229 -15.55 13.98 -8.88
CA PHE A 229 -14.67 13.06 -8.19
C PHE A 229 -14.14 13.67 -6.89
N VAL A 230 -14.37 12.98 -5.81
CA VAL A 230 -13.65 13.16 -4.55
C VAL A 230 -12.90 11.88 -4.27
N GLY A 231 -11.59 11.98 -4.07
CA GLY A 231 -10.76 10.85 -3.70
C GLY A 231 -9.69 11.28 -2.72
N LEU A 232 -9.68 10.65 -1.54
CA LEU A 232 -8.73 10.90 -0.47
C LEU A 232 -8.26 9.56 0.09
N ARG A 233 -7.01 9.19 -0.16
CA ARG A 233 -6.41 7.91 0.28
C ARG A 233 -5.85 7.93 1.69
N GLY A 234 -5.67 9.11 2.28
CA GLY A 234 -5.19 9.25 3.65
C GLY A 234 -3.66 9.37 3.79
N PHE A 235 -3.14 9.04 4.96
CA PHE A 235 -1.73 9.18 5.32
C PHE A 235 -0.79 8.50 4.32
N GLY A 236 0.18 9.23 3.83
CA GLY A 236 1.04 8.85 2.71
C GLY A 236 0.61 9.47 1.39
N ASN A 237 -0.59 10.06 1.30
CA ASN A 237 -1.13 10.80 0.15
C ASN A 237 -1.67 12.15 0.63
N VAL A 238 -2.89 12.22 1.16
CA VAL A 238 -3.44 13.43 1.80
C VAL A 238 -3.78 13.13 3.25
N VAL A 239 -3.16 13.85 4.17
CA VAL A 239 -3.43 13.72 5.61
C VAL A 239 -4.71 14.50 5.96
N TRP A 240 -5.87 13.98 5.57
CA TRP A 240 -7.15 14.63 5.71
C TRP A 240 -7.87 14.37 7.04
N TYR A 241 -7.35 13.46 7.85
CA TYR A 241 -7.85 13.14 9.20
C TYR A 241 -6.69 13.25 10.21
N PRO A 242 -6.97 13.48 11.51
CA PRO A 242 -5.93 13.68 12.51
C PRO A 242 -5.02 12.46 12.69
N VAL A 243 -3.73 12.69 12.61
CA VAL A 243 -2.67 11.69 12.87
C VAL A 243 -1.62 12.26 13.83
N SER A 244 -0.72 11.43 14.30
CA SER A 244 0.48 11.81 15.04
C SER A 244 1.61 10.88 14.60
N ALA A 245 2.56 11.40 13.82
CA ALA A 245 3.63 10.61 13.23
C ALA A 245 4.93 11.41 13.17
N ALA A 246 6.06 10.70 13.15
CA ALA A 246 7.35 11.32 12.89
C ALA A 246 7.38 11.90 11.47
N PRO A 247 8.02 13.07 11.25
CA PRO A 247 8.25 13.58 9.91
C PRO A 247 9.09 12.60 9.08
N ALA A 248 8.66 12.34 7.85
CA ALA A 248 9.36 11.46 6.93
C ALA A 248 9.46 12.10 5.55
N LEU A 249 10.64 12.06 4.94
CA LEU A 249 10.92 12.69 3.65
C LEU A 249 11.25 11.61 2.60
N LEU A 250 10.80 11.81 1.37
CA LEU A 250 11.14 10.98 0.21
C LEU A 250 12.66 10.92 -0.03
N GLY A 251 13.36 12.03 0.24
CA GLY A 251 14.82 12.10 0.15
C GLY A 251 15.57 11.21 1.15
N ASP A 252 14.90 10.73 2.19
CA ASP A 252 15.46 9.83 3.20
C ASP A 252 15.36 8.34 2.82
N GLY A 253 15.10 8.02 1.56
CA GLY A 253 15.01 6.66 1.05
C GLY A 253 13.75 5.94 1.52
N ALA A 254 13.89 4.74 2.09
CA ALA A 254 12.75 3.89 2.51
C ALA A 254 11.98 4.42 3.73
N LYS A 255 12.45 5.45 4.42
CA LYS A 255 11.86 5.91 5.70
C LYS A 255 10.39 6.33 5.59
N LEU A 256 9.99 6.99 4.48
CA LEU A 256 8.60 7.36 4.29
C LEU A 256 7.68 6.14 4.23
N PHE A 257 8.08 5.12 3.47
CA PHE A 257 7.29 3.89 3.33
C PHE A 257 7.23 3.11 4.64
N ALA A 258 8.34 3.04 5.37
CA ALA A 258 8.38 2.45 6.70
C ALA A 258 7.47 3.21 7.69
N GLU A 259 7.41 4.55 7.62
CA GLU A 259 6.52 5.34 8.46
C GLU A 259 5.05 5.13 8.12
N ILE A 260 4.71 5.07 6.81
CA ILE A 260 3.35 4.75 6.34
C ILE A 260 2.91 3.37 6.88
N GLY A 261 3.74 2.35 6.73
CA GLY A 261 3.45 1.01 7.24
C GLY A 261 3.33 0.98 8.77
N ARG A 262 4.21 1.69 9.48
CA ARG A 262 4.17 1.82 10.95
C ARG A 262 2.89 2.49 11.41
N GLN A 263 2.46 3.56 10.73
CA GLN A 263 1.21 4.25 11.04
C GLN A 263 -0.01 3.34 10.80
N LYS A 264 -0.08 2.64 9.66
CA LYS A 264 -1.12 1.64 9.38
C LYS A 264 -1.18 0.59 10.49
N ARG A 265 -0.02 0.06 10.88
CA ARG A 265 0.07 -0.95 11.94
C ARG A 265 -0.40 -0.44 13.29
N ARG A 266 0.01 0.76 13.69
CA ARG A 266 -0.41 1.38 14.96
C ARG A 266 -1.92 1.57 15.05
N GLN A 267 -2.58 1.83 13.91
CA GLN A 267 -4.00 2.11 13.81
C GLN A 267 -4.85 0.89 13.41
N GLN A 268 -4.26 -0.27 13.14
CA GLN A 268 -4.99 -1.41 12.55
C GLN A 268 -6.21 -1.89 13.36
N THR A 269 -6.22 -1.65 14.67
CA THR A 269 -7.35 -2.01 15.56
C THR A 269 -8.30 -0.83 15.82
N ALA A 270 -8.01 0.35 15.27
CA ALA A 270 -8.83 1.53 15.43
C ALA A 270 -10.23 1.30 14.83
N GLN A 271 -11.26 1.80 15.53
CA GLN A 271 -12.62 1.81 15.00
C GLN A 271 -12.85 3.10 14.22
N VAL A 272 -13.22 2.99 12.97
CA VAL A 272 -13.55 4.12 12.10
C VAL A 272 -15.04 4.15 11.82
N LYS A 273 -15.67 5.30 12.07
CA LYS A 273 -17.03 5.62 11.67
C LYS A 273 -16.97 6.90 10.86
N MET A 274 -17.62 6.94 9.70
CA MET A 274 -17.69 8.13 8.86
C MET A 274 -19.13 8.49 8.52
N THR A 275 -19.43 9.78 8.52
CA THR A 275 -20.61 10.34 7.88
C THR A 275 -20.14 11.43 6.94
N VAL A 276 -20.27 11.19 5.65
CA VAL A 276 -19.82 12.08 4.59
C VAL A 276 -21.03 12.75 3.96
N THR A 277 -21.02 14.07 3.91
CA THR A 277 -22.05 14.89 3.26
C THR A 277 -21.37 15.71 2.17
N ALA A 278 -21.83 15.63 0.95
CA ALA A 278 -21.28 16.39 -0.18
C ALA A 278 -22.36 17.21 -0.87
N GLU A 279 -22.03 18.46 -1.17
CA GLU A 279 -22.88 19.35 -1.95
C GLU A 279 -22.69 19.09 -3.45
N TYR A 280 -23.77 19.10 -4.20
CA TYR A 280 -23.74 19.04 -5.66
C TYR A 280 -24.73 20.03 -6.27
N THR A 281 -24.56 20.31 -7.54
CA THR A 281 -25.36 21.33 -8.25
C THR A 281 -26.19 20.68 -9.35
N ALA A 282 -27.25 21.37 -9.86
CA ALA A 282 -28.14 20.82 -10.86
C ALA A 282 -27.48 20.57 -12.24
N ASP A 283 -26.34 21.20 -12.48
CA ASP A 283 -25.53 21.04 -13.69
C ASP A 283 -24.48 19.93 -13.57
N SER A 284 -24.34 19.31 -12.39
CA SER A 284 -23.46 18.15 -12.16
C SER A 284 -24.28 16.89 -11.85
N ALA A 285 -23.76 15.73 -12.22
CA ALA A 285 -24.36 14.46 -11.83
C ALA A 285 -24.18 14.26 -10.34
N ALA A 286 -25.26 14.05 -9.60
CA ALA A 286 -25.15 13.75 -8.17
C ALA A 286 -24.31 12.48 -7.96
N PRO A 287 -23.33 12.48 -7.04
CA PRO A 287 -22.61 11.27 -6.68
C PRO A 287 -23.60 10.16 -6.26
N ASN A 288 -23.38 8.96 -6.78
CA ASN A 288 -24.24 7.79 -6.51
C ASN A 288 -23.47 6.59 -5.99
N LEU A 289 -22.15 6.72 -5.93
CA LEU A 289 -21.21 5.74 -5.39
C LEU A 289 -20.36 6.39 -4.31
N ALA A 290 -20.30 5.75 -3.16
CA ALA A 290 -19.36 6.08 -2.09
C ALA A 290 -18.56 4.82 -1.71
N VAL A 291 -17.24 4.96 -1.67
CA VAL A 291 -16.33 3.98 -1.09
C VAL A 291 -15.68 4.64 0.12
N LEU A 292 -15.98 4.13 1.30
CA LEU A 292 -15.47 4.63 2.57
C LEU A 292 -14.69 3.52 3.25
N ASP A 293 -13.43 3.75 3.51
CA ASP A 293 -12.52 2.78 4.13
C ASP A 293 -12.62 1.39 3.45
N GLY A 294 -12.48 1.39 2.12
CA GLY A 294 -12.53 0.18 1.29
C GLY A 294 -13.88 -0.52 1.21
N GLN A 295 -14.97 0.13 1.65
CA GLN A 295 -16.32 -0.43 1.62
C GLN A 295 -17.25 0.42 0.76
N VAL A 296 -17.98 -0.23 -0.14
CA VAL A 296 -19.07 0.42 -0.88
C VAL A 296 -20.25 0.60 0.07
N VAL A 297 -20.62 1.85 0.31
CA VAL A 297 -21.74 2.20 1.18
C VAL A 297 -22.87 2.89 0.40
N PRO A 298 -24.12 2.75 0.82
CA PRO A 298 -25.24 3.41 0.17
C PRO A 298 -25.13 4.93 0.23
N VAL A 299 -25.44 5.58 -0.90
CA VAL A 299 -25.54 7.02 -1.02
C VAL A 299 -27.02 7.43 -0.99
N VAL A 300 -27.36 8.33 -0.07
CA VAL A 300 -28.69 8.91 0.06
C VAL A 300 -28.68 10.33 -0.50
N GLN A 301 -29.49 10.56 -1.52
CA GLN A 301 -29.67 11.90 -2.10
C GLN A 301 -30.83 12.60 -1.41
N THR A 302 -30.60 13.81 -0.95
CA THR A 302 -31.67 14.68 -0.49
C THR A 302 -32.05 15.59 -1.64
N ALA A 303 -33.27 15.44 -2.17
CA ALA A 303 -33.75 16.31 -3.20
C ALA A 303 -33.69 17.77 -2.70
N ALA A 304 -33.00 18.63 -3.44
CA ALA A 304 -33.07 20.05 -3.21
C ALA A 304 -34.52 20.47 -3.44
N PRO A 305 -35.13 21.29 -2.57
CA PRO A 305 -36.40 21.92 -2.87
C PRO A 305 -36.30 22.66 -4.22
N GLU A 306 -37.37 22.63 -5.03
CA GLU A 306 -37.40 23.38 -6.31
C GLU A 306 -36.88 24.81 -6.04
N ASN A 307 -35.84 25.21 -6.75
CA ASN A 307 -35.09 26.48 -6.59
C ASN A 307 -34.13 26.63 -5.39
N SER A 308 -33.84 25.57 -4.65
CA SER A 308 -32.76 25.57 -3.61
C SER A 308 -31.51 24.94 -4.15
N TYR A 309 -30.44 25.62 -4.03
CA TYR A 309 -29.07 25.21 -4.37
C TYR A 309 -28.23 25.21 -3.08
N PRO A 310 -27.40 24.24 -2.83
CA PRO A 310 -27.09 23.00 -3.55
C PRO A 310 -27.96 21.79 -3.14
N GLY A 311 -27.97 20.73 -3.97
CA GLY A 311 -28.39 19.39 -3.54
C GLY A 311 -27.32 18.78 -2.62
N VAL A 312 -27.74 17.79 -1.83
CA VAL A 312 -26.86 17.14 -0.85
C VAL A 312 -26.97 15.62 -0.97
N VAL A 313 -25.82 14.96 -1.01
CA VAL A 313 -25.72 13.51 -0.85
C VAL A 313 -25.10 13.17 0.51
N THR A 314 -25.52 12.06 1.09
CA THR A 314 -24.96 11.56 2.37
C THR A 314 -24.63 10.09 2.23
N ALA A 315 -23.43 9.72 2.70
CA ALA A 315 -22.97 8.34 2.81
C ALA A 315 -22.49 8.09 4.25
N THR A 316 -22.77 6.90 4.78
CA THR A 316 -22.40 6.57 6.17
C THR A 316 -21.74 5.20 6.25
N LEU A 317 -20.52 5.17 6.79
CA LEU A 317 -19.85 3.95 7.22
C LEU A 317 -20.14 3.73 8.71
N PRO A 318 -20.73 2.60 9.11
CA PRO A 318 -20.88 2.25 10.52
C PRO A 318 -19.51 1.99 11.16
N PRO A 319 -19.40 1.95 12.49
CA PRO A 319 -18.14 1.64 13.16
C PRO A 319 -17.56 0.33 12.66
N THR A 320 -16.36 0.38 12.09
CA THR A 320 -15.65 -0.73 11.46
C THR A 320 -14.19 -0.69 11.86
N ALA A 321 -13.55 -1.83 12.05
CA ALA A 321 -12.11 -1.89 12.28
C ALA A 321 -11.37 -1.48 11.01
N LEU A 322 -10.41 -0.55 11.15
CA LEU A 322 -9.63 0.00 10.04
C LEU A 322 -8.79 -1.08 9.32
N GLY A 323 -8.25 -2.04 10.05
CA GLY A 323 -7.31 -2.99 9.46
C GLY A 323 -5.95 -2.33 9.15
N PHE A 324 -5.14 -2.97 8.30
CA PHE A 324 -3.86 -2.42 7.85
C PHE A 324 -4.07 -1.44 6.70
N ALA A 325 -4.84 -0.40 6.94
CA ALA A 325 -5.22 0.61 5.97
C ALA A 325 -5.09 2.02 6.57
N THR A 326 -5.39 3.01 5.78
CA THR A 326 -5.59 4.40 6.20
C THR A 326 -7.03 4.78 5.90
N PRO A 327 -7.71 5.59 6.73
CA PRO A 327 -9.04 6.07 6.40
C PRO A 327 -9.10 6.69 5.01
N SER A 328 -9.89 6.10 4.12
CA SER A 328 -10.05 6.54 2.75
C SER A 328 -11.50 6.95 2.44
N LEU A 329 -11.66 7.85 1.47
CA LEU A 329 -12.95 8.40 1.08
C LEU A 329 -13.00 8.64 -0.42
N PHE A 330 -13.96 8.01 -1.12
CA PHE A 330 -14.21 8.23 -2.54
C PHE A 330 -15.70 8.48 -2.77
N LEU A 331 -16.00 9.53 -3.56
CA LEU A 331 -17.34 9.82 -4.03
C LEU A 331 -17.31 10.04 -5.54
N LEU A 332 -18.18 9.32 -6.27
CA LEU A 332 -18.22 9.34 -7.72
C LEU A 332 -19.66 9.20 -8.22
N SER A 333 -19.87 9.59 -9.50
CA SER A 333 -21.06 9.23 -10.27
C SER A 333 -20.67 8.13 -11.25
N ARG A 334 -21.17 6.90 -11.03
CA ARG A 334 -20.82 5.71 -11.83
C ARG A 334 -22.06 4.86 -12.14
N GLN A 335 -22.00 4.17 -13.27
CA GLN A 335 -22.98 3.15 -13.64
C GLN A 335 -22.49 1.80 -13.14
N ARG A 336 -23.31 1.12 -12.34
CA ARG A 336 -23.03 -0.25 -11.91
C ARG A 336 -23.35 -1.26 -13.00
N VAL A 337 -22.43 -2.17 -13.24
CA VAL A 337 -22.58 -3.36 -14.07
C VAL A 337 -22.29 -4.58 -13.21
N ASP A 338 -23.26 -5.46 -13.03
CA ASP A 338 -23.08 -6.72 -12.29
C ASP A 338 -22.69 -7.82 -13.27
N SER A 339 -21.57 -8.48 -12.98
CA SER A 339 -21.08 -9.57 -13.78
C SER A 339 -20.51 -10.69 -12.90
N GLY A 340 -21.31 -11.72 -12.65
CA GLY A 340 -20.91 -12.90 -11.91
C GLY A 340 -20.43 -12.57 -10.50
N GLU A 341 -19.11 -12.71 -10.27
CA GLU A 341 -18.45 -12.45 -8.98
C GLU A 341 -17.97 -11.00 -8.84
N LEU A 342 -18.10 -10.17 -9.90
CA LEU A 342 -17.68 -8.78 -9.93
C LEU A 342 -18.85 -7.81 -9.84
N GLN A 343 -18.58 -6.68 -9.19
CA GLN A 343 -19.37 -5.46 -9.29
C GLN A 343 -18.48 -4.39 -9.92
N VAL A 344 -18.77 -4.00 -11.17
CA VAL A 344 -17.97 -3.03 -11.90
C VAL A 344 -18.72 -1.72 -11.98
N TYR A 345 -18.08 -0.63 -11.57
CA TYR A 345 -18.61 0.72 -11.63
C TYR A 345 -17.84 1.49 -12.71
N VAL A 346 -18.51 1.76 -13.84
CA VAL A 346 -17.94 2.41 -15.03
C VAL A 346 -18.53 3.80 -15.24
N ALA A 347 -17.97 4.56 -16.16
CA ALA A 347 -18.52 5.85 -16.54
C ALA A 347 -19.97 5.70 -17.01
N PRO A 348 -20.87 6.67 -16.69
CA PRO A 348 -22.25 6.62 -17.13
C PRO A 348 -22.38 6.49 -18.66
N GLY A 349 -23.11 5.49 -19.11
CA GLY A 349 -23.27 5.17 -20.54
C GLY A 349 -22.22 4.24 -21.14
N ASP A 350 -21.19 3.87 -20.42
CA ASP A 350 -20.15 2.95 -20.86
C ASP A 350 -20.22 1.58 -20.16
N ALA A 351 -21.33 0.88 -20.32
CA ALA A 351 -21.45 -0.49 -19.78
C ALA A 351 -20.43 -1.48 -20.40
N ALA A 352 -19.95 -1.19 -21.61
CA ALA A 352 -18.95 -2.02 -22.29
C ALA A 352 -17.57 -1.92 -21.62
N GLY A 353 -17.26 -0.83 -20.91
CA GLY A 353 -16.05 -0.65 -20.13
C GLY A 353 -15.84 -1.71 -19.04
N ALA A 354 -16.89 -2.42 -18.62
CA ALA A 354 -16.79 -3.53 -17.67
C ALA A 354 -16.17 -4.81 -18.26
N GLN A 355 -16.26 -5.02 -19.58
CA GLN A 355 -15.89 -6.28 -20.24
C GLN A 355 -14.43 -6.72 -20.03
N PRO A 356 -13.42 -5.84 -20.07
CA PRO A 356 -12.03 -6.22 -19.81
C PRO A 356 -11.84 -6.81 -18.42
N TYR A 357 -12.43 -6.19 -17.39
CA TYR A 357 -12.35 -6.66 -16.01
C TYR A 357 -13.04 -8.02 -15.82
N GLU A 358 -14.19 -8.21 -16.46
CA GLU A 358 -14.89 -9.49 -16.46
C GLU A 358 -14.08 -10.61 -17.11
N ALA A 359 -13.43 -10.30 -18.23
CA ALA A 359 -12.57 -11.25 -18.93
C ALA A 359 -11.35 -11.64 -18.07
N ALA A 360 -10.67 -10.66 -17.48
CA ALA A 360 -9.53 -10.88 -16.60
C ALA A 360 -9.93 -11.70 -15.36
N ALA A 361 -11.00 -11.32 -14.68
CA ALA A 361 -11.49 -12.08 -13.51
C ALA A 361 -11.84 -13.52 -13.87
N ARG A 362 -12.47 -13.76 -15.03
CA ARG A 362 -12.78 -15.12 -15.52
C ARG A 362 -11.52 -15.93 -15.79
N ALA A 363 -10.47 -15.29 -16.31
CA ALA A 363 -9.19 -15.97 -16.59
C ALA A 363 -8.50 -16.40 -15.29
N VAL A 364 -8.48 -15.56 -14.26
CA VAL A 364 -7.70 -15.81 -13.04
C VAL A 364 -8.46 -16.57 -11.94
N SER A 365 -9.79 -16.52 -11.92
CA SER A 365 -10.62 -17.21 -10.91
C SER A 365 -10.34 -18.70 -10.71
N PRO A 366 -10.00 -19.51 -11.74
CA PRO A 366 -9.65 -20.91 -11.54
C PRO A 366 -8.44 -21.10 -10.62
N LEU A 367 -7.40 -20.28 -10.76
CA LEU A 367 -6.22 -20.31 -9.88
C LEU A 367 -6.61 -20.00 -8.43
N LEU A 368 -7.38 -18.93 -8.22
CA LEU A 368 -7.82 -18.53 -6.88
C LEU A 368 -8.64 -19.63 -6.20
N ARG A 369 -9.59 -20.23 -6.92
CA ARG A 369 -10.40 -21.34 -6.39
C ARG A 369 -9.58 -22.57 -6.02
N GLN A 370 -8.52 -22.84 -6.76
CA GLN A 370 -7.60 -23.95 -6.48
C GLN A 370 -6.83 -23.71 -5.16
N TRP A 371 -6.42 -22.48 -4.91
CA TRP A 371 -5.49 -22.18 -3.82
C TRP A 371 -6.15 -21.66 -2.53
N VAL A 372 -7.20 -20.85 -2.62
CA VAL A 372 -7.76 -20.14 -1.45
C VAL A 372 -9.25 -20.38 -1.23
N GLY A 373 -9.83 -21.31 -1.95
CA GLY A 373 -11.21 -21.75 -1.73
C GLY A 373 -12.17 -21.45 -2.88
N SER A 374 -13.29 -22.15 -2.88
CA SER A 374 -14.21 -22.22 -4.04
C SER A 374 -15.06 -20.98 -4.26
N LYS A 375 -15.16 -20.07 -3.28
CA LYS A 375 -16.01 -18.88 -3.34
C LYS A 375 -15.30 -17.70 -2.68
N PRO A 376 -15.48 -16.49 -3.21
CA PRO A 376 -15.01 -15.29 -2.54
C PRO A 376 -15.78 -15.07 -1.23
N MET A 377 -15.13 -14.47 -0.25
CA MET A 377 -15.73 -14.05 1.02
C MET A 377 -16.52 -12.75 0.85
N SER A 378 -16.11 -11.90 -0.08
CA SER A 378 -16.79 -10.66 -0.47
C SER A 378 -16.76 -10.51 -1.98
N PRO A 379 -17.75 -9.83 -2.62
CA PRO A 379 -17.65 -9.52 -4.03
C PRO A 379 -16.47 -8.56 -4.25
N LEU A 380 -15.66 -8.83 -5.29
CA LEU A 380 -14.71 -7.84 -5.75
C LEU A 380 -15.45 -6.69 -6.43
N THR A 381 -15.11 -5.49 -6.03
CA THR A 381 -15.63 -4.27 -6.63
C THR A 381 -14.53 -3.59 -7.44
N VAL A 382 -14.79 -3.32 -8.71
CA VAL A 382 -13.92 -2.51 -9.57
C VAL A 382 -14.57 -1.17 -9.77
N VAL A 383 -13.83 -0.09 -9.57
CA VAL A 383 -14.32 1.29 -9.77
C VAL A 383 -13.41 1.99 -10.78
N GLU A 384 -13.98 2.37 -11.90
CA GLU A 384 -13.30 3.21 -12.88
C GLU A 384 -13.19 4.64 -12.35
N LEU A 385 -11.92 5.10 -12.18
CA LEU A 385 -11.63 6.48 -11.83
C LEU A 385 -11.78 7.41 -13.03
N PRO A 386 -12.13 8.70 -12.85
CA PRO A 386 -12.10 9.69 -13.93
C PRO A 386 -10.64 9.92 -14.37
N ASP A 387 -10.48 10.44 -15.60
CA ASP A 387 -9.20 10.87 -16.17
C ASP A 387 -8.16 9.79 -16.43
N GLY A 388 -8.56 8.63 -16.82
CA GLY A 388 -7.75 7.54 -17.40
C GLY A 388 -6.22 7.69 -17.31
N GLY A 389 -5.49 6.61 -17.28
CA GLY A 389 -4.05 6.57 -17.15
C GLY A 389 -3.64 5.45 -16.20
N ASP A 390 -2.43 5.52 -15.68
CA ASP A 390 -1.87 4.47 -14.82
C ASP A 390 -2.35 4.54 -13.36
N LEU A 391 -3.48 5.21 -13.12
CA LEU A 391 -4.05 5.34 -11.78
C LEU A 391 -4.64 4.02 -11.32
N ALA A 392 -4.11 3.47 -10.24
CA ALA A 392 -4.68 2.30 -9.59
C ALA A 392 -4.44 2.37 -8.08
N ALA A 393 -5.40 1.90 -7.31
CA ALA A 393 -5.28 1.72 -5.88
C ALA A 393 -6.15 0.57 -5.40
N GLU A 394 -5.72 -0.12 -4.38
CA GLU A 394 -6.48 -1.16 -3.71
C GLU A 394 -6.90 -0.66 -2.33
N GLU A 395 -8.19 -0.78 -2.07
CA GLU A 395 -8.80 -0.43 -0.79
C GLU A 395 -9.63 -1.65 -0.34
N GLY A 396 -8.99 -2.53 0.40
CA GLY A 396 -9.63 -3.78 0.77
C GLY A 396 -9.95 -4.68 -0.43
N SER A 397 -11.23 -4.96 -0.69
CA SER A 397 -11.70 -5.69 -1.88
C SER A 397 -12.20 -4.76 -2.99
N VAL A 398 -11.86 -3.48 -2.95
CA VAL A 398 -12.19 -2.51 -3.99
C VAL A 398 -10.92 -2.18 -4.79
N TYR A 399 -10.97 -2.42 -6.08
CA TYR A 399 -9.94 -2.04 -7.04
C TYR A 399 -10.36 -0.76 -7.77
N LEU A 400 -9.65 0.31 -7.49
CA LEU A 400 -9.84 1.64 -8.08
C LEU A 400 -8.87 1.77 -9.25
N THR A 401 -9.34 2.05 -10.46
CA THR A 401 -8.46 2.09 -11.64
C THR A 401 -8.88 3.14 -12.64
N GLY A 402 -7.90 3.80 -13.26
CA GLY A 402 -8.08 4.74 -14.37
C GLY A 402 -7.87 4.12 -15.75
N PHE A 403 -7.63 2.84 -15.87
CA PHE A 403 -7.39 2.18 -17.16
C PHE A 403 -8.60 2.28 -18.08
N LYS A 404 -8.62 3.27 -18.94
CA LYS A 404 -9.66 3.47 -19.97
C LYS A 404 -9.38 2.75 -21.29
N ALA A 405 -8.12 2.67 -21.67
CA ALA A 405 -7.70 1.94 -22.86
C ALA A 405 -7.43 0.51 -22.46
N SER A 406 -7.86 -0.47 -23.28
CA SER A 406 -7.49 -1.88 -23.12
C SER A 406 -6.06 -1.96 -22.62
N PRO A 407 -5.80 -2.15 -21.31
CA PRO A 407 -4.50 -2.61 -20.90
C PRO A 407 -4.27 -3.93 -21.64
N GLU A 408 -3.04 -4.26 -21.95
CA GLU A 408 -2.77 -5.61 -22.46
C GLU A 408 -3.44 -6.59 -21.50
N ALA A 409 -4.23 -7.54 -22.01
CA ALA A 409 -5.04 -8.43 -21.18
C ALA A 409 -4.24 -9.06 -20.05
N LYS A 410 -2.97 -9.35 -20.29
CA LYS A 410 -2.03 -9.92 -19.32
C LYS A 410 -1.69 -8.98 -18.15
N GLU A 411 -1.55 -7.69 -18.39
CA GLU A 411 -1.30 -6.70 -17.31
C GLU A 411 -2.52 -6.59 -16.39
N LEU A 412 -3.71 -6.53 -17.00
CA LEU A 412 -4.94 -6.48 -16.24
C LEU A 412 -5.18 -7.77 -15.45
N GLU A 413 -4.90 -8.95 -16.06
CA GLU A 413 -4.99 -10.24 -15.38
C GLU A 413 -4.06 -10.29 -14.15
N SER A 414 -2.82 -9.83 -14.27
CA SER A 414 -1.87 -9.78 -13.15
C SER A 414 -2.34 -8.86 -12.03
N ALA A 415 -2.86 -7.67 -12.35
CA ALA A 415 -3.46 -6.78 -11.37
C ALA A 415 -4.69 -7.42 -10.70
N MET A 416 -5.56 -8.07 -11.48
CA MET A 416 -6.78 -8.69 -10.99
C MET A 416 -6.52 -9.92 -10.11
N VAL A 417 -5.42 -10.65 -10.28
CA VAL A 417 -5.07 -11.77 -9.37
C VAL A 417 -4.87 -11.26 -7.95
N HIS A 418 -4.07 -10.23 -7.79
CA HIS A 418 -3.77 -9.65 -6.47
C HIS A 418 -5.04 -9.13 -5.80
N SER A 419 -5.76 -8.25 -6.48
CA SER A 419 -6.99 -7.64 -5.92
C SER A 419 -8.10 -8.66 -5.63
N LEU A 420 -8.28 -9.65 -6.52
CA LEU A 420 -9.22 -10.74 -6.30
C LEU A 420 -8.78 -11.65 -5.14
N ALA A 421 -7.48 -11.84 -4.92
CA ALA A 421 -6.99 -12.61 -3.79
C ALA A 421 -7.56 -12.08 -2.48
N HIS A 422 -7.60 -10.75 -2.29
CA HIS A 422 -8.19 -10.12 -1.12
C HIS A 422 -9.71 -10.32 -0.99
N ALA A 423 -10.42 -10.64 -2.07
CA ALA A 423 -11.83 -11.04 -1.99
C ALA A 423 -12.01 -12.50 -1.54
N TYR A 424 -11.03 -13.37 -1.81
CA TYR A 424 -11.07 -14.80 -1.46
C TYR A 424 -10.39 -15.14 -0.15
N PHE A 425 -9.34 -14.40 0.21
CA PHE A 425 -8.51 -14.64 1.39
C PHE A 425 -8.32 -13.36 2.19
N ARG A 426 -8.43 -13.45 3.50
CA ARG A 426 -8.19 -12.36 4.45
C ARG A 426 -7.46 -12.88 5.67
N SER A 427 -6.55 -12.09 6.21
CA SER A 427 -5.84 -12.39 7.43
C SER A 427 -5.65 -11.14 8.30
N PRO A 428 -5.74 -11.24 9.63
CA PRO A 428 -5.31 -10.18 10.55
C PRO A 428 -3.77 -10.03 10.55
N ARG A 429 -3.04 -10.98 9.95
CA ARG A 429 -1.58 -10.95 9.78
C ARG A 429 -1.25 -10.34 8.43
N VAL A 430 -0.69 -9.13 8.44
CA VAL A 430 -0.40 -8.37 7.21
C VAL A 430 0.47 -9.17 6.25
N TRP A 431 1.53 -9.84 6.76
CA TRP A 431 2.41 -10.65 5.94
C TRP A 431 1.70 -11.82 5.24
N LEU A 432 0.66 -12.36 5.88
CA LEU A 432 -0.12 -13.45 5.30
C LEU A 432 -1.18 -12.93 4.34
N ASP A 433 -1.82 -11.80 4.66
CA ASP A 433 -2.82 -11.15 3.81
C ASP A 433 -2.22 -10.70 2.47
N GLU A 434 -1.19 -9.86 2.55
CA GLU A 434 -0.48 -9.32 1.37
C GLU A 434 0.41 -10.37 0.69
N GLY A 435 1.09 -11.21 1.51
CA GLY A 435 1.96 -12.24 0.99
C GLY A 435 1.21 -13.28 0.16
N VAL A 436 0.00 -13.69 0.58
CA VAL A 436 -0.83 -14.62 -0.21
C VAL A 436 -1.29 -13.98 -1.51
N ALA A 437 -1.69 -12.70 -1.49
CA ALA A 437 -2.10 -12.00 -2.69
C ALA A 437 -0.95 -11.91 -3.72
N GLN A 438 0.23 -11.54 -3.28
CA GLN A 438 1.42 -11.45 -4.13
C GLN A 438 1.92 -12.83 -4.58
N PHE A 439 1.88 -13.83 -3.71
CA PHE A 439 2.21 -15.23 -4.05
C PHE A 439 1.30 -15.77 -5.16
N LEU A 440 0.00 -15.51 -5.08
CA LEU A 440 -0.95 -15.90 -6.13
C LEU A 440 -0.66 -15.18 -7.45
N GLY A 441 -0.23 -13.93 -7.42
CA GLY A 441 0.27 -13.19 -8.58
C GLY A 441 1.49 -13.88 -9.21
N THR A 442 2.44 -14.34 -8.39
CA THR A 442 3.62 -15.08 -8.85
C THR A 442 3.25 -16.44 -9.44
N LEU A 443 2.26 -17.14 -8.85
CA LEU A 443 1.73 -18.38 -9.41
C LEU A 443 1.01 -18.17 -10.76
N TRP A 444 0.35 -17.03 -10.94
CA TRP A 444 -0.25 -16.67 -12.23
C TRP A 444 0.81 -16.52 -13.30
N ILE A 445 1.93 -15.87 -12.99
CA ILE A 445 3.09 -15.76 -13.89
C ILE A 445 3.63 -17.16 -14.20
N GLU A 446 3.79 -18.04 -13.19
CA GLU A 446 4.24 -19.42 -13.41
C GLU A 446 3.32 -20.19 -14.35
N GLN A 447 2.01 -20.05 -14.19
CA GLN A 447 1.02 -20.71 -15.02
C GLN A 447 1.04 -20.21 -16.48
N ALA A 448 1.23 -18.90 -16.67
CA ALA A 448 1.23 -18.26 -17.98
C ALA A 448 2.54 -18.42 -18.74
N ASP A 449 3.69 -18.27 -18.07
CA ASP A 449 5.01 -18.13 -18.69
C ASP A 449 6.04 -19.15 -18.17
N GLY A 450 5.66 -20.00 -17.23
CA GLY A 450 6.50 -21.04 -16.66
C GLY A 450 7.29 -20.60 -15.42
N ARG A 451 7.89 -21.60 -14.74
CA ARG A 451 8.59 -21.41 -13.45
C ARG A 451 9.74 -20.40 -13.55
N GLN A 452 10.48 -20.38 -14.66
CA GLN A 452 11.61 -19.46 -14.82
C GLN A 452 11.15 -18.01 -14.79
N ALA A 453 10.05 -17.67 -15.47
CA ALA A 453 9.49 -16.31 -15.43
C ALA A 453 9.01 -15.91 -14.03
N ALA A 454 8.43 -16.84 -13.28
CA ALA A 454 8.04 -16.60 -11.89
C ALA A 454 9.24 -16.34 -10.97
N LEU A 455 10.34 -17.11 -11.15
CA LEU A 455 11.57 -16.90 -10.39
C LEU A 455 12.25 -15.57 -10.76
N GLU A 456 12.23 -15.17 -12.02
CA GLU A 456 12.71 -13.85 -12.47
C GLU A 456 11.88 -12.72 -11.83
N ALA A 457 10.57 -12.91 -11.75
CA ALA A 457 9.68 -11.96 -11.07
C ALA A 457 10.02 -11.85 -9.57
N LEU A 458 10.19 -12.97 -8.87
CA LEU A 458 10.66 -12.99 -7.47
C LEU A 458 12.02 -12.32 -7.33
N GLY A 459 12.95 -12.62 -8.24
CA GLY A 459 14.31 -12.06 -8.24
C GLY A 459 14.36 -10.53 -8.32
N GLY A 460 13.33 -9.90 -8.88
CA GLY A 460 13.22 -8.44 -8.97
C GLY A 460 13.21 -7.74 -7.61
N SER A 461 12.67 -8.36 -6.57
CA SER A 461 12.62 -7.80 -5.22
C SER A 461 13.81 -8.18 -4.34
N ARG A 462 14.64 -9.15 -4.76
CA ARG A 462 15.77 -9.65 -3.96
C ARG A 462 16.73 -8.55 -3.51
N GLY A 463 17.06 -7.62 -4.39
CA GLY A 463 17.99 -6.52 -4.06
C GLY A 463 17.47 -5.62 -2.95
N ALA A 464 16.18 -5.29 -2.96
CA ALA A 464 15.55 -4.50 -1.90
C ALA A 464 15.53 -5.28 -0.58
N LEU A 465 15.23 -6.58 -0.61
CA LEU A 465 15.24 -7.44 0.55
C LEU A 465 16.65 -7.58 1.15
N ALA A 466 17.67 -7.81 0.32
CA ALA A 466 19.05 -7.92 0.78
C ALA A 466 19.59 -6.61 1.42
N LEU A 467 19.05 -5.45 1.00
CA LEU A 467 19.38 -4.15 1.61
C LEU A 467 18.63 -3.89 2.92
N ALA A 468 17.42 -4.42 3.04
CA ALA A 468 16.59 -4.23 4.23
C ALA A 468 17.01 -5.16 5.39
N GLU A 469 17.51 -6.36 5.06
CA GLU A 469 17.92 -7.35 6.06
C GLU A 469 19.14 -6.88 6.88
N PRO A 470 19.19 -7.20 8.17
CA PRO A 470 20.30 -6.80 9.03
C PRO A 470 21.60 -7.47 8.61
N GLY A 471 22.69 -6.71 8.55
CA GLY A 471 24.02 -7.25 8.27
C GLY A 471 24.55 -8.17 9.36
N THR A 472 24.03 -8.05 10.58
CA THR A 472 24.36 -8.89 11.75
C THR A 472 23.06 -9.22 12.49
N PRO A 473 22.66 -10.48 12.59
CA PRO A 473 21.42 -10.87 13.28
C PRO A 473 21.46 -10.49 14.77
N GLY A 474 20.35 -9.90 15.21
CA GLY A 474 20.18 -9.43 16.59
C GLY A 474 20.69 -8.02 16.86
N GLU A 475 21.31 -7.32 15.91
CA GLU A 475 21.62 -5.88 15.99
C GLU A 475 20.52 -4.97 15.36
N GLY A 476 19.35 -5.50 15.16
CA GLY A 476 18.15 -4.78 15.41
C GLY A 476 17.59 -3.81 14.38
N ASN A 477 17.77 -3.96 13.05
CA ASN A 477 17.02 -3.15 12.07
C ASN A 477 16.08 -3.98 11.19
N GLY A 478 16.09 -5.29 11.27
CA GLY A 478 15.18 -6.14 10.54
C GLY A 478 13.84 -6.32 11.26
N GLU A 479 12.81 -6.67 10.49
CA GLU A 479 11.48 -6.94 11.02
C GLU A 479 11.12 -8.41 10.88
N ASP A 480 10.65 -9.03 11.97
CA ASP A 480 9.97 -10.32 11.86
C ASP A 480 8.64 -10.14 11.11
N LEU A 481 8.21 -11.16 10.36
CA LEU A 481 6.99 -11.04 9.55
C LEU A 481 5.73 -10.84 10.39
N MET A 482 5.73 -11.30 11.64
CA MET A 482 4.60 -11.13 12.54
C MET A 482 4.37 -9.67 12.93
N ARG A 483 5.41 -8.85 12.82
CA ARG A 483 5.39 -7.42 13.16
C ARG A 483 5.74 -6.51 11.99
N ALA A 484 5.95 -7.06 10.83
CA ALA A 484 6.36 -6.32 9.66
C ALA A 484 5.44 -5.13 9.36
N SER A 485 6.04 -3.98 9.14
CA SER A 485 5.40 -2.74 8.74
C SER A 485 5.94 -2.21 7.42
N ASP A 486 7.16 -2.60 7.04
CA ASP A 486 7.74 -2.27 5.75
C ASP A 486 7.28 -3.24 4.66
N VAL A 487 6.94 -2.70 3.48
CA VAL A 487 6.46 -3.46 2.31
C VAL A 487 7.44 -4.54 1.86
N VAL A 488 8.75 -4.31 2.03
CA VAL A 488 9.80 -5.27 1.70
C VAL A 488 9.65 -6.55 2.54
N TYR A 489 9.19 -6.44 3.77
CA TYR A 489 8.95 -7.60 4.64
C TYR A 489 7.56 -8.19 4.44
N TYR A 490 6.50 -7.43 4.63
CA TYR A 490 5.16 -8.00 4.65
C TYR A 490 4.65 -8.43 3.27
N ARG A 491 5.27 -7.95 2.18
CA ARG A 491 4.93 -8.35 0.80
C ARG A 491 6.04 -9.16 0.16
N GLU A 492 7.25 -8.62 0.01
CA GLU A 492 8.31 -9.25 -0.76
C GLU A 492 8.90 -10.49 -0.05
N LYS A 493 9.34 -10.35 1.21
CA LYS A 493 9.82 -11.49 2.02
C LYS A 493 8.73 -12.52 2.22
N ALA A 494 7.50 -12.07 2.49
CA ALA A 494 6.34 -12.96 2.67
C ALA A 494 6.06 -13.81 1.42
N THR A 495 6.21 -13.24 0.23
CA THR A 495 6.06 -13.97 -1.03
C THR A 495 7.12 -15.06 -1.18
N TYR A 496 8.38 -14.76 -0.89
CA TYR A 496 9.44 -15.77 -0.86
C TYR A 496 9.17 -16.87 0.17
N VAL A 497 8.70 -16.49 1.35
CA VAL A 497 8.35 -17.45 2.41
C VAL A 497 7.25 -18.40 1.94
N LEU A 498 6.20 -17.91 1.32
CA LEU A 498 5.13 -18.75 0.78
C LEU A 498 5.59 -19.60 -0.40
N TRP A 499 6.49 -19.08 -1.24
CA TRP A 499 7.08 -19.85 -2.34
C TRP A 499 7.95 -21.00 -1.84
N MET A 500 8.84 -20.75 -0.87
CA MET A 500 9.63 -21.78 -0.21
C MET A 500 8.75 -22.79 0.53
N LEU A 501 7.71 -22.30 1.21
CA LEU A 501 6.77 -23.15 1.94
C LEU A 501 5.98 -24.06 1.01
N ARG A 502 5.63 -23.60 -0.18
CA ARG A 502 5.05 -24.40 -1.25
C ARG A 502 5.97 -25.55 -1.64
N ASP A 503 7.23 -25.26 -1.86
CA ASP A 503 8.23 -26.26 -2.23
C ASP A 503 8.47 -27.28 -1.09
N LEU A 504 8.43 -26.82 0.17
CA LEU A 504 8.55 -27.66 1.36
C LEU A 504 7.32 -28.53 1.59
N ALA A 505 6.13 -27.96 1.57
CA ALA A 505 4.89 -28.64 1.92
C ALA A 505 4.31 -29.44 0.74
N GLY A 506 4.41 -28.91 -0.45
CA GLY A 506 3.74 -29.34 -1.67
C GLY A 506 2.53 -28.46 -2.01
N ASP A 507 2.25 -28.30 -3.32
CA ASP A 507 1.17 -27.45 -3.84
C ASP A 507 -0.20 -27.75 -3.21
N ALA A 508 -0.61 -29.02 -3.25
CA ALA A 508 -1.92 -29.44 -2.74
C ALA A 508 -2.05 -29.24 -1.22
N GLN A 509 -0.95 -29.40 -0.49
CA GLN A 509 -0.89 -29.28 0.96
C GLN A 509 -0.97 -27.81 1.40
N LEU A 510 -0.21 -26.94 0.73
CA LEU A 510 -0.28 -25.51 1.02
C LEU A 510 -1.65 -24.93 0.65
N ALA A 511 -2.20 -25.31 -0.53
CA ALA A 511 -3.55 -24.92 -0.94
C ALA A 511 -4.62 -25.39 0.06
N ALA A 512 -4.48 -26.60 0.61
CA ALA A 512 -5.39 -27.12 1.63
C ALA A 512 -5.29 -26.30 2.93
N ALA A 513 -4.08 -25.89 3.34
CA ALA A 513 -3.87 -25.06 4.51
C ALA A 513 -4.49 -23.67 4.34
N LEU A 514 -4.26 -23.02 3.19
CA LEU A 514 -4.85 -21.72 2.86
C LEU A 514 -6.38 -21.77 2.80
N THR A 515 -6.95 -22.82 2.18
CA THR A 515 -8.41 -23.03 2.13
C THR A 515 -9.01 -23.28 3.51
N ALA A 516 -8.26 -23.92 4.40
CA ALA A 516 -8.71 -24.20 5.78
C ALA A 516 -8.53 -23.02 6.73
N TYR A 517 -7.79 -21.99 6.34
CA TYR A 517 -7.53 -20.80 7.17
C TYR A 517 -8.83 -20.05 7.51
N ARG A 518 -8.95 -19.61 8.75
CA ARG A 518 -10.09 -18.82 9.27
C ARG A 518 -9.53 -17.62 10.02
N PRO A 519 -9.77 -16.38 9.54
CA PRO A 519 -9.25 -15.16 10.18
C PRO A 519 -9.63 -15.04 11.67
N GLU A 520 -10.84 -15.44 12.01
CA GLU A 520 -11.38 -15.38 13.39
C GLU A 520 -10.72 -16.39 14.35
N GLU A 521 -10.08 -17.43 13.83
CA GLU A 521 -9.36 -18.44 14.61
C GLU A 521 -7.87 -18.11 14.76
N ASP A 522 -7.35 -17.13 13.98
CA ASP A 522 -5.95 -16.72 14.03
C ASP A 522 -5.66 -15.85 15.25
N THR A 523 -5.72 -16.45 16.43
CA THR A 523 -5.49 -15.81 17.72
C THR A 523 -4.09 -16.06 18.28
N THR A 524 -3.33 -16.98 17.69
CA THR A 524 -1.96 -17.30 18.10
C THR A 524 -1.00 -17.25 16.92
N PRO A 525 0.28 -16.90 17.12
CA PRO A 525 1.26 -16.84 16.05
C PRO A 525 1.35 -18.12 15.22
N GLU A 526 1.25 -19.27 15.86
CA GLU A 526 1.46 -20.58 15.25
C GLU A 526 0.21 -21.15 14.54
N TYR A 527 -0.86 -20.36 14.39
CA TYR A 527 -2.11 -20.86 13.79
C TYR A 527 -1.92 -21.35 12.36
N PHE A 528 -1.27 -20.55 11.53
CA PHE A 528 -1.00 -20.92 10.12
C PHE A 528 0.03 -22.05 10.01
N GLU A 529 1.10 -22.04 10.81
CA GLU A 529 2.06 -23.15 10.91
C GLU A 529 1.34 -24.48 11.13
N ARG A 530 0.48 -24.56 12.17
CA ARG A 530 -0.27 -25.78 12.47
C ARG A 530 -1.16 -26.26 11.32
N LEU A 531 -1.73 -25.35 10.53
CA LEU A 531 -2.52 -25.71 9.35
C LEU A 531 -1.65 -26.36 8.26
N VAL A 532 -0.45 -25.79 8.00
CA VAL A 532 0.48 -26.32 7.02
C VAL A 532 1.09 -27.65 7.46
N GLU A 533 1.51 -27.75 8.72
CA GLU A 533 2.01 -29.00 9.28
C GLU A 533 0.97 -30.13 9.25
N LYS A 534 -0.29 -29.81 9.61
CA LYS A 534 -1.41 -30.75 9.55
C LYS A 534 -1.67 -31.24 8.13
N SER A 535 -1.60 -30.37 7.14
CA SER A 535 -1.86 -30.74 5.73
C SER A 535 -0.68 -31.49 5.09
N SER A 536 0.55 -31.14 5.43
CA SER A 536 1.76 -31.72 4.86
C SER A 536 2.28 -32.96 5.61
N GLY A 537 1.95 -33.10 6.89
CA GLY A 537 2.51 -34.11 7.76
C GLY A 537 3.99 -33.90 8.11
N LYS A 538 4.53 -32.70 7.86
CA LYS A 538 5.93 -32.34 8.09
C LYS A 538 6.06 -31.45 9.33
N ASP A 539 7.18 -31.55 10.05
CA ASP A 539 7.59 -30.61 11.09
C ASP A 539 8.27 -29.41 10.40
N LEU A 540 7.61 -28.26 10.41
CA LEU A 540 8.04 -27.03 9.78
C LEU A 540 8.42 -25.93 10.78
N LYS A 541 8.47 -26.28 12.08
CA LYS A 541 8.78 -25.32 13.15
C LYS A 541 10.07 -24.54 12.87
N TRP A 542 11.13 -25.24 12.42
CA TRP A 542 12.43 -24.63 12.10
C TRP A 542 12.29 -23.52 11.04
N PHE A 543 11.45 -23.77 10.02
CA PHE A 543 11.22 -22.83 8.93
C PHE A 543 10.47 -21.58 9.44
N PHE A 544 9.38 -21.78 10.20
CA PHE A 544 8.63 -20.65 10.76
C PHE A 544 9.47 -19.89 11.80
N ASP A 545 10.27 -20.57 12.61
CA ASP A 545 11.19 -19.93 13.57
C ASP A 545 12.17 -19.00 12.87
N ASP A 546 12.76 -19.39 11.73
CA ASP A 546 13.79 -18.62 11.05
C ASP A 546 13.23 -17.55 10.10
N TRP A 547 12.09 -17.82 9.45
CA TRP A 547 11.60 -16.96 8.37
C TRP A 547 10.37 -16.12 8.73
N VAL A 548 9.63 -16.49 9.78
CA VAL A 548 8.38 -15.83 10.15
C VAL A 548 8.45 -15.17 11.53
N TYR A 549 8.86 -15.93 12.56
CA TYR A 549 8.79 -15.46 13.95
C TYR A 549 10.00 -14.66 14.38
N ARG A 550 11.11 -14.80 13.68
CA ARG A 550 12.33 -14.06 13.96
C ARG A 550 12.88 -13.49 12.66
N ASP A 551 13.54 -12.37 12.81
CA ASP A 551 14.39 -11.88 11.74
C ASP A 551 15.80 -12.44 11.95
N ARG A 552 16.16 -13.45 11.12
CA ARG A 552 17.47 -14.07 11.10
C ARG A 552 18.39 -13.50 10.03
N GLY A 553 17.88 -12.65 9.14
CA GLY A 553 18.55 -12.28 7.92
C GLY A 553 18.36 -13.32 6.80
N LEU A 554 19.21 -13.27 5.80
CA LEU A 554 19.18 -14.17 4.65
C LEU A 554 20.30 -15.21 4.70
N PRO A 555 20.18 -16.36 4.02
CA PRO A 555 21.27 -17.27 3.75
C PRO A 555 22.26 -16.66 2.74
N ASP A 556 23.43 -17.25 2.68
CA ASP A 556 24.50 -16.91 1.73
C ASP A 556 25.22 -18.20 1.36
N PHE A 557 24.77 -18.83 0.27
CA PHE A 557 25.28 -20.14 -0.12
C PHE A 557 26.56 -20.04 -0.94
N SER A 558 27.35 -21.11 -0.90
CA SER A 558 28.50 -21.29 -1.78
C SER A 558 28.79 -22.77 -2.01
N ILE A 559 29.25 -23.11 -3.22
CA ILE A 559 29.75 -24.44 -3.55
C ILE A 559 31.21 -24.48 -3.17
N SER A 560 31.55 -25.16 -2.05
CA SER A 560 32.92 -25.22 -1.55
C SER A 560 33.71 -26.38 -2.15
N GLY A 561 33.04 -27.36 -2.81
CA GLY A 561 33.72 -28.46 -3.50
C GLY A 561 32.77 -29.31 -4.33
N VAL A 562 33.23 -29.77 -5.50
CA VAL A 562 32.53 -30.73 -6.36
C VAL A 562 33.50 -31.83 -6.76
N PHE A 563 33.16 -33.08 -6.44
CA PHE A 563 34.05 -34.24 -6.61
C PHE A 563 33.28 -35.33 -7.41
N PRO A 564 33.29 -35.30 -8.76
CA PRO A 564 32.71 -36.36 -9.58
C PRO A 564 33.60 -37.61 -9.57
N SER A 565 32.96 -38.76 -9.46
CA SER A 565 33.62 -40.08 -9.54
C SER A 565 32.72 -41.09 -10.26
N HIS A 566 33.33 -42.08 -10.92
CA HIS A 566 32.57 -43.16 -11.54
C HIS A 566 31.87 -43.99 -10.46
N ALA A 567 30.61 -44.30 -10.68
CA ALA A 567 29.91 -45.30 -9.86
C ALA A 567 30.23 -46.73 -10.30
N ALA A 568 29.72 -47.71 -9.57
CA ALA A 568 29.99 -49.11 -9.84
C ALA A 568 29.44 -49.61 -11.20
N THR A 569 28.44 -48.92 -11.76
CA THR A 569 27.87 -49.14 -13.08
C THR A 569 28.50 -48.22 -14.11
N ALA A 570 28.85 -48.79 -15.30
CA ALA A 570 29.71 -48.13 -16.30
C ALA A 570 29.22 -46.78 -16.87
N ASP A 571 27.94 -46.43 -16.70
CA ASP A 571 27.35 -45.21 -17.25
C ASP A 571 26.80 -44.26 -16.15
N GLN A 572 27.15 -44.53 -14.88
CA GLN A 572 26.71 -43.72 -13.76
C GLN A 572 27.88 -43.02 -13.07
N TRP A 573 27.60 -41.81 -12.64
CA TRP A 573 28.54 -40.99 -11.88
C TRP A 573 27.96 -40.65 -10.52
N LEU A 574 28.81 -40.61 -9.51
CA LEU A 574 28.53 -40.16 -8.18
C LEU A 574 29.21 -38.79 -8.00
N VAL A 575 28.43 -37.76 -7.82
CA VAL A 575 28.90 -36.37 -7.60
C VAL A 575 28.80 -36.08 -6.11
N ALA A 576 29.93 -36.02 -5.43
CA ALA A 576 29.95 -35.53 -4.05
C ALA A 576 30.08 -34.00 -4.06
N LEU A 577 29.26 -33.34 -3.24
CA LEU A 577 29.13 -31.90 -3.15
C LEU A 577 29.34 -31.44 -1.72
N ASP A 578 30.11 -30.37 -1.57
CA ASP A 578 30.25 -29.65 -0.31
C ASP A 578 29.64 -28.24 -0.50
N ILE A 579 28.56 -27.92 0.24
CA ILE A 579 27.86 -26.66 0.17
C ILE A 579 27.91 -25.99 1.53
N SER A 580 28.28 -24.71 1.56
CA SER A 580 28.29 -23.86 2.76
C SER A 580 27.16 -22.85 2.73
N ASN A 581 26.66 -22.48 3.89
CA ASN A 581 25.79 -21.33 4.11
C ASN A 581 26.48 -20.42 5.14
N ASP A 582 27.02 -19.30 4.67
CA ASP A 582 27.68 -18.30 5.52
C ASP A 582 26.66 -17.27 6.08
N GLY A 583 25.38 -17.37 5.65
CA GLY A 583 24.27 -16.53 6.12
C GLY A 583 23.65 -17.06 7.41
N PHE A 584 22.61 -16.38 7.88
CA PHE A 584 22.06 -16.59 9.21
C PHE A 584 20.68 -17.26 9.22
N ALA A 585 20.04 -17.42 8.06
CA ALA A 585 18.83 -18.20 7.93
C ALA A 585 19.12 -19.60 7.39
N GLU A 586 18.51 -20.61 8.00
CA GLU A 586 18.50 -21.97 7.48
C GLU A 586 17.51 -22.08 6.33
N ALA A 587 17.87 -22.80 5.26
CA ALA A 587 16.95 -23.01 4.14
C ALA A 587 17.13 -24.39 3.48
N GLU A 588 16.07 -24.86 2.83
CA GLU A 588 16.09 -26.00 1.94
C GLU A 588 16.12 -25.52 0.48
N VAL A 589 17.21 -25.85 -0.22
CA VAL A 589 17.46 -25.39 -1.58
C VAL A 589 17.48 -26.54 -2.58
N PRO A 590 17.06 -26.34 -3.84
CA PRO A 590 17.29 -27.29 -4.89
C PRO A 590 18.78 -27.32 -5.25
N VAL A 591 19.33 -28.55 -5.38
CA VAL A 591 20.67 -28.81 -5.87
C VAL A 591 20.54 -29.67 -7.13
N THR A 592 20.95 -29.12 -8.25
CA THR A 592 20.79 -29.74 -9.57
C THR A 592 22.14 -30.12 -10.15
N VAL A 593 22.27 -31.38 -10.55
CA VAL A 593 23.41 -31.85 -11.31
C VAL A 593 22.96 -32.17 -12.73
N ARG A 594 23.68 -31.66 -13.72
CA ARG A 594 23.38 -31.86 -15.14
C ARG A 594 24.48 -32.66 -15.84
N SER A 595 24.08 -33.52 -16.75
CA SER A 595 24.93 -34.18 -17.74
C SER A 595 24.34 -33.97 -19.13
N LYS A 596 25.00 -34.49 -20.18
CA LYS A 596 24.43 -34.49 -21.55
C LYS A 596 23.13 -35.27 -21.69
N HIS A 597 22.84 -36.17 -20.76
CA HIS A 597 21.78 -37.17 -20.89
C HIS A 597 20.77 -37.14 -19.76
N ALA A 598 21.11 -36.53 -18.64
CA ALA A 598 20.29 -36.52 -17.44
C ALA A 598 20.41 -35.20 -16.67
N THR A 599 19.34 -34.87 -15.96
CA THR A 599 19.31 -33.83 -14.94
C THR A 599 18.69 -34.44 -13.69
N VAL A 600 19.37 -34.28 -12.56
CA VAL A 600 18.91 -34.75 -11.25
C VAL A 600 18.89 -33.55 -10.30
N THR A 601 17.75 -33.34 -9.68
CA THR A 601 17.58 -32.29 -8.67
C THR A 601 17.16 -32.93 -7.36
N GLU A 602 17.91 -32.64 -6.29
CA GLU A 602 17.57 -33.03 -4.93
C GLU A 602 17.46 -31.76 -4.06
N ARG A 603 16.62 -31.79 -3.04
CA ARG A 603 16.47 -30.68 -2.12
C ARG A 603 17.30 -30.95 -0.87
N LEU A 604 18.16 -30.01 -0.52
CA LEU A 604 19.05 -30.11 0.63
C LEU A 604 18.78 -29.00 1.62
N ARG A 605 18.57 -29.37 2.88
CA ARG A 605 18.48 -28.45 3.99
C ARG A 605 19.86 -28.09 4.48
N ILE A 606 20.21 -26.80 4.41
CA ILE A 606 21.52 -26.27 4.75
C ILE A 606 21.37 -25.35 5.96
N PRO A 607 21.96 -25.73 7.13
CA PRO A 607 21.81 -24.94 8.34
C PRO A 607 22.51 -23.58 8.22
N ALA A 608 22.01 -22.60 8.97
CA ALA A 608 22.66 -21.30 9.12
C ALA A 608 24.09 -21.46 9.63
N GLN A 609 25.03 -20.69 9.11
CA GLN A 609 26.45 -20.71 9.47
C GLN A 609 27.04 -22.14 9.42
N GLY A 610 26.59 -22.96 8.47
CA GLY A 610 26.87 -24.39 8.41
C GLY A 610 27.27 -24.90 7.06
N LYS A 611 27.59 -26.21 7.02
CA LYS A 611 28.00 -26.93 5.80
C LYS A 611 27.27 -28.25 5.70
N VAL A 612 27.00 -28.66 4.46
CA VAL A 612 26.42 -29.96 4.13
C VAL A 612 27.28 -30.63 3.07
N SER A 613 27.64 -31.89 3.28
CA SER A 613 28.22 -32.75 2.24
C SER A 613 27.17 -33.74 1.77
N HIS A 614 26.90 -33.76 0.46
CA HIS A 614 25.88 -34.62 -0.14
C HIS A 614 26.40 -35.35 -1.37
N ARG A 615 25.71 -36.40 -1.81
CA ARG A 615 26.10 -37.22 -2.96
C ARG A 615 24.91 -37.44 -3.84
N ILE A 616 25.03 -37.05 -5.12
CA ILE A 616 23.99 -37.22 -6.14
C ILE A 616 24.49 -38.21 -7.17
N LEU A 617 23.65 -39.20 -7.48
CA LEU A 617 23.90 -40.19 -8.54
C LEU A 617 23.26 -39.69 -9.84
N ILE A 618 24.05 -39.67 -10.93
CA ILE A 618 23.56 -39.19 -12.25
C ILE A 618 24.03 -40.12 -13.37
N GLY A 619 23.20 -40.27 -14.40
CA GLY A 619 23.58 -40.95 -15.64
C GLY A 619 24.42 -40.05 -16.55
N GLY A 620 25.54 -40.57 -17.05
CA GLY A 620 26.46 -39.84 -17.89
C GLY A 620 27.41 -38.92 -17.11
N GLU A 621 28.46 -38.45 -17.76
CA GLU A 621 29.48 -37.58 -17.17
C GLU A 621 28.85 -36.21 -16.78
N PRO A 622 28.95 -35.81 -15.51
CA PRO A 622 28.38 -34.53 -15.05
C PRO A 622 29.12 -33.34 -15.66
N SER A 623 28.38 -32.36 -16.12
CA SER A 623 28.91 -31.17 -16.78
C SER A 623 28.68 -29.89 -15.96
N GLU A 624 27.68 -29.92 -15.07
CA GLU A 624 27.31 -28.71 -14.30
C GLU A 624 26.65 -29.11 -12.97
N VAL A 625 26.92 -28.29 -11.96
CA VAL A 625 26.23 -28.30 -10.68
C VAL A 625 25.68 -26.91 -10.40
N GLN A 626 24.42 -26.84 -10.03
CA GLN A 626 23.73 -25.61 -9.61
C GLN A 626 23.16 -25.79 -8.20
N VAL A 627 23.37 -24.80 -7.34
CA VAL A 627 22.78 -24.72 -6.00
C VAL A 627 21.91 -23.49 -5.96
N ASN A 628 20.67 -23.64 -5.51
CA ASN A 628 19.61 -22.63 -5.57
C ASN A 628 19.27 -22.24 -7.01
N ASP A 629 17.99 -22.15 -7.32
CA ASP A 629 17.47 -21.74 -8.62
C ASP A 629 16.79 -20.36 -8.58
N GLY A 630 17.04 -19.57 -7.50
CA GLY A 630 16.34 -18.33 -7.22
C GLY A 630 15.13 -18.50 -6.30
N THR A 631 14.79 -19.72 -5.91
CA THR A 631 13.67 -20.02 -4.98
C THR A 631 13.91 -19.41 -3.60
N VAL A 632 15.15 -19.42 -3.13
CA VAL A 632 15.54 -18.89 -1.82
C VAL A 632 16.26 -17.56 -2.02
N PRO A 633 15.82 -16.46 -1.38
CA PRO A 633 16.52 -15.19 -1.47
C PRO A 633 17.84 -15.25 -0.68
N GLU A 634 18.90 -14.68 -1.25
CA GLU A 634 20.23 -14.64 -0.67
C GLU A 634 20.78 -13.21 -0.57
N VAL A 635 21.76 -13.03 0.32
CA VAL A 635 22.41 -11.72 0.49
C VAL A 635 23.11 -11.27 -0.80
N ARG A 636 23.89 -12.14 -1.43
CA ARG A 636 24.71 -11.78 -2.60
C ARG A 636 24.15 -12.25 -3.91
N GLU A 637 23.91 -13.54 -4.05
CA GLU A 637 23.48 -14.19 -5.28
C GLU A 637 22.28 -15.10 -5.00
N SER A 638 21.48 -15.36 -6.03
CA SER A 638 20.36 -16.30 -5.96
C SER A 638 20.60 -17.60 -6.69
N GLU A 639 21.72 -17.70 -7.42
CA GLU A 639 22.11 -18.90 -8.16
C GLU A 639 23.62 -19.12 -8.09
N HIS A 640 24.03 -20.35 -7.79
CA HIS A 640 25.43 -20.76 -7.80
C HIS A 640 25.64 -21.91 -8.78
N VAL A 641 26.42 -21.66 -9.84
CA VAL A 641 26.67 -22.62 -10.92
C VAL A 641 28.16 -22.92 -11.00
N THR A 642 28.50 -24.20 -10.98
CA THR A 642 29.87 -24.68 -11.22
C THR A 642 29.88 -25.58 -12.45
N THR A 643 30.58 -25.15 -13.50
CA THR A 643 30.81 -25.96 -14.71
C THR A 643 31.97 -26.95 -14.46
N LEU A 644 31.70 -28.22 -14.74
CA LEU A 644 32.69 -29.28 -14.63
C LEU A 644 33.34 -29.48 -16.00
N THR A 645 34.55 -28.99 -16.17
CA THR A 645 35.34 -29.29 -17.39
C THR A 645 35.98 -30.66 -17.24
N ALA A 646 35.84 -31.50 -18.27
CA ALA A 646 36.60 -32.76 -18.33
C ALA A 646 38.10 -32.42 -18.23
N PRO A 647 38.88 -33.17 -17.46
CA PRO A 647 40.35 -32.98 -17.47
C PRO A 647 40.82 -33.15 -18.89
N GLU A 648 41.55 -32.16 -19.44
CA GLU A 648 42.27 -32.31 -20.71
C GLU A 648 43.15 -33.54 -20.61
N LYS A 649 42.96 -34.50 -21.58
CA LYS A 649 43.71 -35.72 -21.65
C LYS A 649 45.14 -35.50 -22.09
#